data_27184ce918a39f01c3f2f27903babc53
#
_entry.id   27184ce918a39f01c3f2f27903babc53
#
_cell.length_a   1.000
_cell.length_b   1.000
_cell.length_c   1.000
_cell.angle_alpha   90.00
_cell.angle_beta   90.00
_cell.angle_gamma   90.00
#
_symmetry.space_group_name_H-M   'P 1'
#
loop_
_entity.id
_entity.type
_entity.pdbx_description
1 polymer ?
#
loop_
_entity_poly.entity_id
_entity_poly.type
_entity_poly.pdbx_seq_one_letter_code
_entity_poly.pdbx_strand_id
1 'polypeptide(L)'
;MSTVCYKPTIALLLPALLSFTPGLAAAAENTIEEIIVTADFRARSELDMATSVTVMTEAVIKSRSAQHFEELANAIPNVNYASGSNRARFFQIRGIGERSQFVAPINPSVGFLVDNVDFSGAATIATMLDVEQVEVLRGPQGTRYGANALAGLINVKTHDPEGQFAASLKLGAADYNTQAITAVVTGPVTESVSARLAVGSHRSDGYYENSFLRTKRNNSQDEQSIRGKLSAEMSASWQLDLSLSHVDIDNGYDAFTLDNSRTTLSDEPGQDQQESLALAIESSWQLDSFDLKLIVGLADSDMEYGYDEDWTFAGIHPDGYMSRDNYIRDRKTQSLEFRFLSNDSSRLFSDSTDWLFGVYTLNSSESLTREYTFLASNFRSDYDFDTAAVFFQLDSSLSEKLTLETGLRVERRDTIYRDSELLGFSPTETLWGGRVAAKYLLNSNTIAYASIARGYKAGGFNTDGTLDADLREFGEEFLVEYEMGIKSSLLENKLHLKAAWFHDDRHEQQVKSSIGRIRANGSTEFVDFIGNAAEGTNNGVEFEAVWYPSEQLGLTASLGLLDATFDSFVNSANQDLSGRDQAHAPGYMAHLAADYNLGAWSLSVSLDAKDDFYFSDSHNIQSDPYELLNMNLSYSSEQWTLSFWGRNLTNQDYAVRGFFFGEFGNDPRKGYAPEPYVQFGEPRMVGVSYEVQL
;
A
#
# COMPACT_ATOMS: atom_id res chain seq x y z
N MET A 1 34.26 43.28 5.95
CA MET A 1 32.88 43.37 5.46
C MET A 1 32.07 42.44 6.33
N SER A 2 31.24 43.00 7.17
CA SER A 2 30.52 42.34 8.25
C SER A 2 29.19 41.78 7.71
N THR A 3 29.00 40.49 7.84
CA THR A 3 27.74 39.80 7.49
C THR A 3 26.86 39.74 8.74
N VAL A 4 25.72 40.40 8.69
CA VAL A 4 24.72 40.46 9.76
C VAL A 4 23.84 39.20 9.68
N CYS A 5 23.83 38.44 10.77
CA CYS A 5 22.97 37.27 10.95
C CYS A 5 21.61 37.73 11.49
N TYR A 6 20.54 37.56 10.72
CA TYR A 6 19.17 37.81 11.17
C TYR A 6 18.61 36.56 11.84
N LYS A 7 18.26 36.65 13.12
CA LYS A 7 17.42 35.66 13.81
C LYS A 7 15.96 36.12 13.76
N PRO A 8 14.99 35.31 13.32
CA PRO A 8 13.59 35.65 13.50
C PRO A 8 13.14 35.32 14.92
N THR A 9 12.64 36.31 15.62
CA THR A 9 11.98 36.17 16.91
C THR A 9 10.50 35.89 16.67
N ILE A 10 10.05 34.64 16.97
CA ILE A 10 8.64 34.29 16.94
C ILE A 10 8.00 34.84 18.22
N ALA A 11 7.12 35.81 18.09
CA ALA A 11 6.29 36.34 19.16
C ALA A 11 5.07 35.38 19.34
N LEU A 12 4.98 34.74 20.51
CA LEU A 12 3.79 34.01 20.95
C LEU A 12 2.66 35.02 21.27
N LEU A 13 1.62 35.03 20.46
CA LEU A 13 0.34 35.65 20.77
C LEU A 13 -0.54 34.61 21.51
N LEU A 14 -0.75 34.82 22.81
CA LEU A 14 -1.79 34.12 23.59
C LEU A 14 -3.16 34.73 23.25
N PRO A 15 -4.17 33.94 22.85
CA PRO A 15 -5.54 34.45 22.81
C PRO A 15 -6.23 34.32 24.16
N ALA A 16 -7.04 35.31 24.48
CA ALA A 16 -7.82 35.43 25.68
C ALA A 16 -8.87 34.33 25.83
N LEU A 17 -9.00 33.75 27.02
CA LEU A 17 -10.06 32.85 27.43
C LEU A 17 -11.42 33.56 27.40
N LEU A 18 -12.27 33.20 26.45
CA LEU A 18 -13.70 33.52 26.47
C LEU A 18 -14.46 32.30 27.04
N SER A 19 -15.13 32.51 28.14
CA SER A 19 -16.00 31.54 28.81
C SER A 19 -17.27 31.27 27.99
N PHE A 20 -17.41 30.05 27.47
CA PHE A 20 -18.62 29.56 26.83
C PHE A 20 -19.32 28.50 27.71
N THR A 21 -20.61 28.66 27.89
CA THR A 21 -21.50 27.65 28.50
C THR A 21 -21.77 26.51 27.50
N PRO A 22 -21.66 25.21 27.90
CA PRO A 22 -21.91 24.12 26.98
C PRO A 22 -23.40 24.02 26.67
N GLY A 23 -23.75 24.16 25.38
CA GLY A 23 -25.02 23.70 24.85
C GLY A 23 -24.96 22.16 24.74
N LEU A 24 -25.98 21.47 25.25
CA LEU A 24 -26.16 20.02 25.04
C LEU A 24 -26.42 19.79 23.55
N ALA A 25 -25.41 19.28 22.84
CA ALA A 25 -25.61 18.68 21.53
C ALA A 25 -26.45 17.39 21.70
N ALA A 26 -27.49 17.24 20.90
CA ALA A 26 -28.27 15.99 20.85
C ALA A 26 -27.34 14.85 20.39
N ALA A 27 -27.25 13.80 21.19
CA ALA A 27 -26.49 12.61 20.82
C ALA A 27 -27.12 12.01 19.55
N ALA A 28 -26.33 11.91 18.47
CA ALA A 28 -26.72 11.12 17.32
C ALA A 28 -26.73 9.65 17.74
N GLU A 29 -27.77 8.90 17.33
CA GLU A 29 -27.76 7.44 17.53
C GLU A 29 -26.57 6.86 16.77
N ASN A 30 -25.61 6.24 17.46
CA ASN A 30 -24.47 5.56 16.87
C ASN A 30 -24.94 4.27 16.18
N THR A 31 -25.43 4.41 14.96
CA THR A 31 -25.56 3.32 14.00
C THR A 31 -24.33 3.34 13.11
N ILE A 32 -23.85 2.17 12.71
CA ILE A 32 -22.74 2.07 11.73
C ILE A 32 -23.26 2.62 10.40
N GLU A 33 -22.58 3.65 9.89
CA GLU A 33 -22.89 4.20 8.58
C GLU A 33 -22.62 3.17 7.50
N GLU A 34 -23.38 3.20 6.41
CA GLU A 34 -23.17 2.34 5.28
C GLU A 34 -21.87 2.77 4.56
N ILE A 35 -20.89 1.86 4.52
CA ILE A 35 -19.62 2.09 3.85
C ILE A 35 -19.75 1.67 2.39
N ILE A 36 -19.51 2.62 1.48
CA ILE A 36 -19.56 2.39 0.04
C ILE A 36 -18.15 2.14 -0.48
N VAL A 37 -17.96 1.00 -1.11
CA VAL A 37 -16.71 0.63 -1.81
C VAL A 37 -16.78 1.15 -3.23
N THR A 38 -15.76 1.87 -3.64
CA THR A 38 -15.64 2.49 -4.98
C THR A 38 -14.70 1.74 -5.91
N ALA A 39 -13.84 0.88 -5.38
CA ALA A 39 -12.95 0.01 -6.17
C ALA A 39 -13.69 -1.13 -6.89
N ASP A 40 -15.00 -1.29 -6.73
CA ASP A 40 -15.81 -2.12 -7.63
C ASP A 40 -16.18 -1.33 -8.89
N PHE A 41 -16.58 -2.01 -9.95
CA PHE A 41 -17.07 -1.40 -11.19
C PHE A 41 -18.33 -0.52 -10.97
N ARG A 42 -19.15 -0.88 -9.98
CA ARG A 42 -20.27 -0.10 -9.45
C ARG A 42 -20.02 0.16 -7.97
N ALA A 43 -20.27 1.37 -7.52
CA ALA A 43 -20.26 1.66 -6.09
C ALA A 43 -21.29 0.77 -5.36
N ARG A 44 -20.84 0.03 -4.35
CA ARG A 44 -21.67 -0.93 -3.59
C ARG A 44 -21.36 -0.82 -2.11
N SER A 45 -22.35 -1.16 -1.30
CA SER A 45 -22.12 -1.37 0.13
C SER A 45 -21.07 -2.46 0.36
N GLU A 46 -20.13 -2.21 1.26
CA GLU A 46 -19.13 -3.20 1.69
C GLU A 46 -19.78 -4.54 2.09
N LEU A 47 -20.94 -4.46 2.77
CA LEU A 47 -21.67 -5.64 3.23
C LEU A 47 -22.35 -6.41 2.08
N ASP A 48 -22.59 -5.78 0.92
CA ASP A 48 -23.23 -6.41 -0.24
C ASP A 48 -22.24 -7.02 -1.25
N MET A 49 -20.95 -6.88 -1.04
CA MET A 49 -19.92 -7.42 -1.93
C MET A 49 -19.64 -8.90 -1.63
N ALA A 50 -19.59 -9.72 -2.68
CA ALA A 50 -19.24 -11.15 -2.58
C ALA A 50 -17.70 -11.37 -2.62
N THR A 51 -16.93 -10.59 -1.84
CA THR A 51 -15.48 -10.66 -1.74
C THR A 51 -15.01 -10.14 -0.38
N SER A 52 -13.85 -10.57 0.07
CA SER A 52 -13.18 -10.01 1.25
C SER A 52 -12.71 -8.58 0.97
N VAL A 53 -13.19 -7.63 1.77
CA VAL A 53 -12.79 -6.23 1.68
C VAL A 53 -12.74 -5.61 3.07
N THR A 54 -11.73 -4.77 3.30
CA THR A 54 -11.62 -3.90 4.48
C THR A 54 -11.57 -2.46 4.02
N VAL A 55 -12.36 -1.59 4.66
CA VAL A 55 -12.32 -0.16 4.43
C VAL A 55 -11.82 0.56 5.68
N MET A 56 -10.69 1.24 5.54
CA MET A 56 -10.16 2.14 6.56
C MET A 56 -10.73 3.52 6.31
N THR A 57 -11.70 3.93 7.12
CA THR A 57 -12.34 5.25 7.03
C THR A 57 -11.43 6.35 7.55
N GLU A 58 -11.75 7.60 7.22
CA GLU A 58 -11.06 8.79 7.77
C GLU A 58 -10.98 8.76 9.30
N ALA A 59 -12.03 8.30 9.99
CA ALA A 59 -12.06 8.18 11.44
C ALA A 59 -10.96 7.22 11.96
N VAL A 60 -10.76 6.09 11.31
CA VAL A 60 -9.69 5.13 11.65
C VAL A 60 -8.32 5.74 11.35
N ILE A 61 -8.15 6.40 10.20
CA ILE A 61 -6.90 7.09 9.82
C ILE A 61 -6.53 8.15 10.87
N LYS A 62 -7.49 8.96 11.29
CA LYS A 62 -7.32 10.01 12.32
C LYS A 62 -7.03 9.42 13.70
N SER A 63 -7.74 8.37 14.13
CA SER A 63 -7.53 7.74 15.44
C SER A 63 -6.15 7.13 15.58
N ARG A 64 -5.56 6.63 14.50
CA ARG A 64 -4.18 6.11 14.44
C ARG A 64 -3.13 7.20 14.20
N SER A 65 -3.54 8.43 13.91
CA SER A 65 -2.64 9.53 13.49
C SER A 65 -1.72 9.14 12.34
N ALA A 66 -2.25 8.34 11.39
CA ALA A 66 -1.49 7.77 10.30
C ALA A 66 -1.07 8.85 9.28
N GLN A 67 0.21 8.83 8.87
CA GLN A 67 0.79 9.70 7.85
C GLN A 67 1.00 8.93 6.53
N HIS A 68 1.18 7.62 6.61
CA HIS A 68 1.40 6.74 5.47
C HIS A 68 0.60 5.43 5.65
N PHE A 69 0.26 4.75 4.55
CA PHE A 69 -0.55 3.52 4.59
C PHE A 69 0.10 2.39 5.42
N GLU A 70 1.43 2.31 5.49
CA GLU A 70 2.13 1.31 6.30
C GLU A 70 1.69 1.30 7.77
N GLU A 71 1.27 2.46 8.32
CA GLU A 71 0.81 2.62 9.69
C GLU A 71 -0.62 2.09 9.90
N LEU A 72 -1.35 1.79 8.81
CA LEU A 72 -2.68 1.17 8.80
C LEU A 72 -2.63 -0.34 8.57
N ALA A 73 -1.61 -0.84 7.88
CA ALA A 73 -1.54 -2.21 7.38
C ALA A 73 -1.71 -3.27 8.49
N ASN A 74 -1.16 -3.04 9.69
CA ASN A 74 -1.29 -3.98 10.82
C ASN A 74 -2.73 -4.15 11.34
N ALA A 75 -3.66 -3.26 11.01
CA ALA A 75 -5.06 -3.36 11.41
C ALA A 75 -5.92 -4.16 10.42
N ILE A 76 -5.35 -4.56 9.27
CA ILE A 76 -6.06 -5.26 8.20
C ILE A 76 -5.66 -6.73 8.20
N PRO A 77 -6.62 -7.68 8.24
CA PRO A 77 -6.31 -9.11 8.24
C PRO A 77 -5.46 -9.52 7.04
N ASN A 78 -4.38 -10.28 7.28
CA ASN A 78 -3.50 -10.84 6.25
C ASN A 78 -2.90 -9.80 5.27
N VAL A 79 -2.72 -8.54 5.74
CA VAL A 79 -2.01 -7.49 4.99
C VAL A 79 -0.72 -7.15 5.69
N ASN A 80 0.40 -7.46 5.05
CA ASN A 80 1.74 -7.19 5.56
C ASN A 80 2.48 -6.22 4.63
N TYR A 81 3.65 -5.76 5.03
CA TYR A 81 4.54 -4.98 4.19
C TYR A 81 6.00 -5.35 4.46
N ALA A 82 6.84 -5.18 3.45
CA ALA A 82 8.27 -5.31 3.56
C ALA A 82 8.89 -3.93 3.40
N SER A 83 9.48 -3.40 4.46
CA SER A 83 10.29 -2.20 4.39
C SER A 83 11.73 -2.59 4.04
N GLY A 84 12.33 -1.86 3.14
CA GLY A 84 13.73 -1.95 2.74
C GLY A 84 14.12 -0.58 2.22
N SER A 85 13.38 0.44 2.69
CA SER A 85 13.39 1.84 2.33
C SER A 85 12.92 2.64 3.54
N ASN A 86 12.83 3.95 3.45
CA ASN A 86 12.31 4.79 4.55
C ASN A 86 10.80 4.57 4.72
N ARG A 87 10.04 4.61 3.61
CA ARG A 87 8.61 4.25 3.56
C ARG A 87 8.40 2.91 2.88
N ALA A 88 7.41 2.14 3.33
CA ALA A 88 7.04 0.90 2.67
C ALA A 88 6.47 1.17 1.26
N ARG A 89 7.02 0.49 0.26
CA ARG A 89 6.56 0.56 -1.13
C ARG A 89 6.00 -0.75 -1.67
N PHE A 90 6.21 -1.86 -0.95
CA PHE A 90 5.71 -3.19 -1.31
C PHE A 90 4.86 -3.76 -0.20
N PHE A 91 3.66 -4.19 -0.57
CA PHE A 91 2.69 -4.79 0.34
C PHE A 91 2.45 -6.24 -0.04
N GLN A 92 2.10 -7.06 0.94
CA GLN A 92 1.71 -8.45 0.75
C GLN A 92 0.27 -8.61 1.23
N ILE A 93 -0.55 -9.30 0.44
CA ILE A 93 -1.91 -9.69 0.80
C ILE A 93 -1.97 -11.21 0.79
N ARG A 94 -2.43 -11.83 1.89
CA ARG A 94 -2.49 -13.30 2.04
C ARG A 94 -1.14 -13.99 1.77
N GLY A 95 -0.02 -13.33 2.15
CA GLY A 95 1.33 -13.83 1.92
C GLY A 95 1.88 -13.63 0.51
N ILE A 96 1.11 -13.01 -0.40
CA ILE A 96 1.50 -12.79 -1.81
C ILE A 96 1.88 -11.34 -2.02
N GLY A 97 3.07 -11.07 -2.55
CA GLY A 97 3.56 -9.73 -2.86
C GLY A 97 5.09 -9.65 -2.90
N GLU A 98 5.60 -8.58 -3.49
CA GLU A 98 7.03 -8.30 -3.60
C GLU A 98 7.58 -7.84 -2.26
N ARG A 99 8.90 -8.04 -2.06
CA ARG A 99 9.63 -7.64 -0.85
C ARG A 99 10.69 -6.59 -1.12
N SER A 100 11.27 -6.63 -2.31
CA SER A 100 12.28 -5.67 -2.77
C SER A 100 12.51 -5.86 -4.26
N GLN A 101 12.89 -4.78 -4.91
CA GLN A 101 13.27 -4.79 -6.31
C GLN A 101 14.37 -3.74 -6.54
N PHE A 102 15.39 -4.12 -7.29
CA PHE A 102 16.55 -3.28 -7.53
C PHE A 102 16.72 -2.99 -9.04
N VAL A 103 17.34 -3.88 -9.80
CA VAL A 103 17.67 -3.67 -11.21
C VAL A 103 16.53 -4.09 -12.14
N ALA A 104 15.83 -5.20 -11.82
CA ALA A 104 14.76 -5.71 -12.68
C ALA A 104 13.54 -4.78 -12.71
N PRO A 105 12.80 -4.72 -13.83
CA PRO A 105 11.54 -3.98 -13.92
C PRO A 105 10.49 -4.47 -12.91
N ILE A 106 9.62 -3.55 -12.49
CA ILE A 106 8.58 -3.84 -11.51
C ILE A 106 7.44 -4.62 -12.16
N ASN A 107 7.10 -5.76 -11.55
CA ASN A 107 5.94 -6.58 -11.90
C ASN A 107 5.15 -6.87 -10.61
N PRO A 108 4.23 -6.00 -10.19
CA PRO A 108 3.58 -6.06 -8.88
C PRO A 108 2.51 -7.15 -8.81
N SER A 109 2.42 -7.82 -7.65
CA SER A 109 1.34 -8.75 -7.31
C SER A 109 0.16 -8.07 -6.61
N VAL A 110 0.40 -6.92 -5.97
CA VAL A 110 -0.60 -6.11 -5.29
C VAL A 110 -0.77 -4.80 -6.04
N GLY A 111 -1.99 -4.52 -6.47
CA GLY A 111 -2.34 -3.24 -7.09
C GLY A 111 -2.38 -2.11 -6.06
N PHE A 112 -1.94 -0.92 -6.45
CA PHE A 112 -2.01 0.28 -5.62
C PHE A 112 -2.52 1.45 -6.45
N LEU A 113 -3.71 1.95 -6.10
CA LEU A 113 -4.34 3.08 -6.79
C LEU A 113 -4.51 4.27 -5.85
N VAL A 114 -4.38 5.47 -6.40
CA VAL A 114 -4.78 6.72 -5.75
C VAL A 114 -5.68 7.48 -6.71
N ASP A 115 -6.94 7.69 -6.35
CA ASP A 115 -7.94 8.39 -7.18
C ASP A 115 -7.92 7.91 -8.66
N ASN A 116 -7.99 6.59 -8.90
CA ASN A 116 -7.96 5.93 -10.22
C ASN A 116 -6.60 5.97 -10.97
N VAL A 117 -5.53 6.52 -10.41
CA VAL A 117 -4.19 6.46 -11.00
C VAL A 117 -3.41 5.27 -10.46
N ASP A 118 -2.77 4.49 -11.34
CA ASP A 118 -2.00 3.30 -10.98
C ASP A 118 -0.57 3.66 -10.52
N PHE A 119 -0.29 3.40 -9.25
CA PHE A 119 1.02 3.52 -8.60
C PHE A 119 1.57 2.17 -8.13
N SER A 120 1.09 1.07 -8.70
CA SER A 120 1.55 -0.28 -8.33
C SER A 120 3.08 -0.39 -8.45
N GLY A 121 3.74 -0.80 -7.36
CA GLY A 121 5.19 -0.84 -7.25
C GLY A 121 5.89 0.50 -6.96
N ALA A 122 5.15 1.61 -6.84
CA ALA A 122 5.64 2.94 -6.50
C ALA A 122 4.87 3.55 -5.31
N ALA A 123 4.45 2.70 -4.36
CA ALA A 123 3.53 3.06 -3.27
C ALA A 123 4.18 3.89 -2.13
N THR A 124 5.42 4.38 -2.28
CA THR A 124 6.03 5.35 -1.35
C THR A 124 5.17 6.61 -1.22
N ILE A 125 4.39 6.96 -2.26
CA ILE A 125 3.44 8.08 -2.27
C ILE A 125 2.16 7.83 -1.46
N ALA A 126 2.02 6.70 -0.77
CA ALA A 126 0.83 6.33 0.01
C ALA A 126 0.59 7.21 1.24
N THR A 127 0.73 8.53 1.06
CA THR A 127 0.49 9.55 2.10
C THR A 127 -0.99 9.69 2.41
N MET A 128 -1.34 9.89 3.70
CA MET A 128 -2.72 9.99 4.18
C MET A 128 -3.27 11.42 4.14
N LEU A 129 -2.68 12.32 3.32
CA LEU A 129 -3.21 13.67 3.14
C LEU A 129 -4.63 13.62 2.54
N ASP A 130 -5.61 14.18 3.25
CA ASP A 130 -7.00 14.37 2.77
C ASP A 130 -7.67 13.09 2.23
N VAL A 131 -7.31 11.94 2.82
CA VAL A 131 -7.87 10.64 2.45
C VAL A 131 -9.23 10.44 3.13
N GLU A 132 -10.26 10.16 2.32
CA GLU A 132 -11.61 9.79 2.76
C GLU A 132 -11.63 8.35 3.27
N GLN A 133 -11.08 7.44 2.46
CA GLN A 133 -10.99 6.02 2.81
C GLN A 133 -9.87 5.31 2.05
N VAL A 134 -9.38 4.21 2.64
CA VAL A 134 -8.54 3.24 1.96
C VAL A 134 -9.28 1.92 1.89
N GLU A 135 -9.50 1.42 0.69
CA GLU A 135 -10.19 0.16 0.41
C GLU A 135 -9.15 -0.91 0.10
N VAL A 136 -9.17 -2.02 0.84
CA VAL A 136 -8.27 -3.15 0.59
C VAL A 136 -9.09 -4.37 0.20
N LEU A 137 -9.06 -4.69 -1.09
CA LEU A 137 -9.70 -5.87 -1.67
C LEU A 137 -8.69 -7.00 -1.63
N ARG A 138 -9.01 -8.07 -0.90
CA ARG A 138 -8.14 -9.25 -0.77
C ARG A 138 -8.58 -10.33 -1.76
N GLY A 139 -7.60 -11.12 -2.23
CA GLY A 139 -7.79 -12.08 -3.30
C GLY A 139 -7.74 -11.46 -4.70
N PRO A 140 -7.74 -12.29 -5.76
CA PRO A 140 -7.46 -11.84 -7.12
C PRO A 140 -8.47 -10.84 -7.64
N GLN A 141 -7.97 -9.70 -8.11
CA GLN A 141 -8.77 -8.66 -8.78
C GLN A 141 -8.47 -8.59 -10.30
N GLY A 142 -7.94 -9.67 -10.87
CA GLY A 142 -7.52 -9.74 -12.26
C GLY A 142 -8.62 -9.45 -13.29
N THR A 143 -9.91 -9.69 -12.98
CA THR A 143 -11.04 -9.31 -13.84
C THR A 143 -11.23 -7.81 -13.94
N ARG A 144 -10.86 -7.05 -12.92
CA ARG A 144 -11.06 -5.60 -12.83
C ARG A 144 -9.79 -4.84 -13.20
N TYR A 145 -8.67 -5.21 -12.58
CA TYR A 145 -7.43 -4.43 -12.60
C TYR A 145 -6.28 -5.12 -13.36
N GLY A 146 -6.51 -6.32 -13.92
CA GLY A 146 -5.55 -7.02 -14.77
C GLY A 146 -4.37 -7.61 -14.01
N ALA A 147 -3.22 -7.64 -14.69
CA ALA A 147 -2.02 -8.35 -14.24
C ALA A 147 -1.40 -7.80 -12.94
N ASN A 148 -1.69 -6.55 -12.56
CA ASN A 148 -1.10 -5.91 -11.39
C ASN A 148 -1.85 -6.21 -10.08
N ALA A 149 -2.88 -7.08 -10.09
CA ALA A 149 -3.72 -7.35 -8.93
C ALA A 149 -3.96 -8.86 -8.73
N LEU A 150 -2.87 -9.65 -8.77
CA LEU A 150 -2.88 -11.09 -8.51
C LEU A 150 -3.38 -11.40 -7.10
N ALA A 151 -2.83 -10.71 -6.09
CA ALA A 151 -3.11 -10.94 -4.67
C ALA A 151 -4.24 -10.05 -4.12
N GLY A 152 -4.50 -8.94 -4.77
CA GLY A 152 -5.47 -7.95 -4.32
C GLY A 152 -5.15 -6.53 -4.75
N LEU A 153 -5.91 -5.60 -4.19
CA LEU A 153 -5.82 -4.18 -4.52
C LEU A 153 -5.90 -3.33 -3.25
N ILE A 154 -5.07 -2.30 -3.18
CA ILE A 154 -5.18 -1.18 -2.24
C ILE A 154 -5.61 0.04 -3.04
N ASN A 155 -6.79 0.59 -2.73
CA ASN A 155 -7.35 1.77 -3.39
C ASN A 155 -7.49 2.91 -2.39
N VAL A 156 -6.75 3.98 -2.60
CA VAL A 156 -6.81 5.21 -1.79
C VAL A 156 -7.75 6.19 -2.47
N LYS A 157 -8.86 6.51 -1.82
CA LYS A 157 -9.79 7.53 -2.24
C LYS A 157 -9.60 8.78 -1.39
N THR A 158 -9.36 9.93 -2.01
CA THR A 158 -9.32 11.23 -1.34
C THR A 158 -10.70 11.88 -1.36
N HIS A 159 -10.93 12.84 -0.43
CA HIS A 159 -12.22 13.53 -0.34
C HIS A 159 -12.61 14.24 -1.62
N ASP A 160 -13.88 14.16 -1.95
CA ASP A 160 -14.45 14.91 -3.08
C ASP A 160 -14.75 16.38 -2.67
N PRO A 161 -14.89 17.31 -3.66
CA PRO A 161 -15.27 18.69 -3.40
C PRO A 161 -16.68 18.79 -2.81
N GLU A 162 -16.86 19.66 -1.81
CA GLU A 162 -18.14 19.88 -1.14
C GLU A 162 -18.93 21.03 -1.75
N GLY A 163 -20.27 20.94 -1.69
CA GLY A 163 -21.17 21.99 -2.14
C GLY A 163 -21.30 23.18 -1.18
N GLN A 164 -20.62 23.15 -0.03
CA GLN A 164 -20.56 24.23 0.96
C GLN A 164 -19.11 24.58 1.25
N PHE A 165 -18.85 25.85 1.52
CA PHE A 165 -17.51 26.29 1.89
C PHE A 165 -17.12 25.71 3.26
N ALA A 166 -15.97 25.06 3.30
CA ALA A 166 -15.31 24.63 4.51
C ALA A 166 -13.80 24.78 4.38
N ALA A 167 -13.11 25.03 5.49
CA ALA A 167 -11.67 25.04 5.53
C ALA A 167 -11.17 24.45 6.84
N SER A 168 -10.01 23.80 6.83
CA SER A 168 -9.35 23.30 8.02
C SER A 168 -7.85 23.54 8.00
N LEU A 169 -7.27 23.67 9.19
CA LEU A 169 -5.82 23.73 9.40
C LEU A 169 -5.46 22.83 10.55
N LYS A 170 -4.59 21.84 10.30
CA LYS A 170 -4.06 20.92 11.31
C LYS A 170 -2.56 21.15 11.48
N LEU A 171 -2.12 21.26 12.73
CA LEU A 171 -0.71 21.36 13.13
C LEU A 171 -0.36 20.18 14.02
N GLY A 172 0.77 19.55 13.78
CA GLY A 172 1.26 18.40 14.54
C GLY A 172 2.71 18.56 14.98
N ALA A 173 3.04 18.02 16.15
CA ALA A 173 4.40 17.88 16.63
C ALA A 173 4.55 16.55 17.40
N ALA A 174 5.69 15.87 17.23
CA ALA A 174 5.94 14.59 17.91
C ALA A 174 7.43 14.39 18.22
N ASP A 175 7.77 13.23 18.79
CA ASP A 175 9.15 12.80 19.01
C ASP A 175 9.97 12.90 17.72
N TYR A 176 11.28 12.83 17.84
CA TYR A 176 12.24 12.93 16.73
C TYR A 176 12.11 14.24 15.94
N ASN A 177 11.79 15.36 16.62
CA ASN A 177 11.60 16.66 16.02
C ASN A 177 10.54 16.69 14.89
N THR A 178 9.57 15.80 14.98
CA THR A 178 8.51 15.66 13.97
C THR A 178 7.60 16.88 13.98
N GLN A 179 7.31 17.43 12.81
CA GLN A 179 6.41 18.53 12.56
C GLN A 179 5.52 18.22 11.37
N ALA A 180 4.23 18.45 11.50
CA ALA A 180 3.26 18.27 10.43
C ALA A 180 2.34 19.47 10.31
N ILE A 181 2.03 19.86 9.08
CA ILE A 181 1.07 20.92 8.76
C ILE A 181 0.18 20.40 7.63
N THR A 182 -1.14 20.49 7.81
CA THR A 182 -2.12 20.19 6.77
C THR A 182 -3.13 21.33 6.69
N ALA A 183 -3.43 21.80 5.49
CA ALA A 183 -4.47 22.79 5.24
C ALA A 183 -5.38 22.27 4.11
N VAL A 184 -6.69 22.39 4.32
CA VAL A 184 -7.70 22.00 3.34
C VAL A 184 -8.69 23.13 3.16
N VAL A 185 -9.10 23.38 1.92
CA VAL A 185 -10.22 24.28 1.59
C VAL A 185 -11.09 23.63 0.54
N THR A 186 -12.39 23.68 0.73
CA THR A 186 -13.39 23.13 -0.21
C THR A 186 -14.57 24.06 -0.34
N GLY A 187 -15.28 24.00 -1.45
CA GLY A 187 -16.53 24.73 -1.63
C GLY A 187 -16.91 24.96 -3.08
N PRO A 188 -18.10 25.56 -3.30
CA PRO A 188 -18.60 25.86 -4.64
C PRO A 188 -17.80 27.02 -5.28
N VAL A 189 -17.37 26.81 -6.52
CA VAL A 189 -16.78 27.85 -7.39
C VAL A 189 -17.88 28.52 -8.21
N THR A 190 -18.86 27.74 -8.65
CA THR A 190 -20.11 28.19 -9.30
C THR A 190 -21.27 27.33 -8.80
N GLU A 191 -22.49 27.56 -9.30
CA GLU A 191 -23.64 26.71 -8.96
C GLU A 191 -23.47 25.23 -9.41
N SER A 192 -22.66 24.97 -10.43
CA SER A 192 -22.45 23.64 -11.00
C SER A 192 -21.02 23.13 -10.85
N VAL A 193 -20.12 23.86 -10.19
CA VAL A 193 -18.71 23.48 -10.04
C VAL A 193 -18.28 23.67 -8.60
N SER A 194 -17.78 22.61 -7.98
CA SER A 194 -17.14 22.63 -6.68
C SER A 194 -15.66 22.28 -6.81
N ALA A 195 -14.82 22.83 -5.92
CA ALA A 195 -13.40 22.57 -5.87
C ALA A 195 -12.92 22.27 -4.45
N ARG A 196 -11.85 21.50 -4.35
CA ARG A 196 -11.14 21.17 -3.11
C ARG A 196 -9.64 21.27 -3.33
N LEU A 197 -8.93 21.83 -2.38
CA LEU A 197 -7.47 21.90 -2.35
C LEU A 197 -6.99 21.48 -0.97
N ALA A 198 -6.08 20.52 -0.93
CA ALA A 198 -5.39 20.06 0.27
C ALA A 198 -3.88 20.21 0.08
N VAL A 199 -3.20 20.71 1.10
CA VAL A 199 -1.74 20.88 1.13
C VAL A 199 -1.22 20.31 2.45
N GLY A 200 -0.19 19.47 2.39
CA GLY A 200 0.44 18.86 3.55
C GLY A 200 1.96 18.95 3.51
N SER A 201 2.57 19.05 4.69
CA SER A 201 4.01 18.88 4.87
C SER A 201 4.26 18.11 6.16
N HIS A 202 5.12 17.08 6.07
CA HIS A 202 5.55 16.26 7.20
C HIS A 202 7.07 16.24 7.23
N ARG A 203 7.67 16.51 8.40
CA ARG A 203 9.11 16.49 8.61
C ARG A 203 9.46 15.79 9.90
N SER A 204 10.50 14.95 9.87
CA SER A 204 11.03 14.27 11.06
C SER A 204 12.53 14.08 10.90
N ASP A 205 13.27 14.13 12.01
CA ASP A 205 14.68 13.74 12.00
C ASP A 205 14.85 12.21 11.84
N GLY A 206 13.75 11.43 11.98
CA GLY A 206 13.80 9.97 11.98
C GLY A 206 14.39 9.40 13.27
N TYR A 207 14.43 8.08 13.38
CA TYR A 207 14.82 7.37 14.60
C TYR A 207 16.11 6.56 14.47
N TYR A 208 16.87 6.72 13.38
CA TYR A 208 18.21 6.19 13.21
C TYR A 208 19.25 7.31 13.33
N GLU A 209 20.26 7.10 14.18
CA GLU A 209 21.39 8.02 14.35
C GLU A 209 22.60 7.51 13.55
N ASN A 210 23.37 8.43 12.98
CA ASN A 210 24.66 8.11 12.37
C ASN A 210 25.77 8.64 13.26
N SER A 211 26.49 7.74 13.91
CA SER A 211 27.55 8.08 14.87
C SER A 211 28.85 8.49 14.19
N PHE A 212 29.11 8.05 12.95
CA PHE A 212 30.27 8.46 12.17
C PHE A 212 30.12 9.93 11.73
N LEU A 213 29.00 10.27 11.09
CA LEU A 213 28.70 11.62 10.66
C LEU A 213 28.20 12.53 11.78
N ARG A 214 27.93 11.97 12.97
CA ARG A 214 27.41 12.67 14.16
C ARG A 214 26.09 13.40 13.87
N THR A 215 25.19 12.77 13.15
CA THR A 215 23.85 13.27 12.84
C THR A 215 22.78 12.36 13.40
N LYS A 216 21.63 12.94 13.76
CA LYS A 216 20.39 12.23 14.14
C LYS A 216 19.39 12.09 12.98
N ARG A 217 19.80 12.44 11.78
CA ARG A 217 18.92 12.54 10.61
C ARG A 217 19.26 11.50 9.55
N ASN A 218 19.61 10.29 9.96
CA ASN A 218 20.04 9.27 9.01
C ASN A 218 18.87 8.71 8.18
N ASN A 219 17.71 8.51 8.80
CA ASN A 219 16.46 8.17 8.13
C ASN A 219 15.42 9.29 8.28
N SER A 220 15.83 10.53 8.09
CA SER A 220 14.95 11.69 8.13
C SER A 220 13.82 11.59 7.12
N GLN A 221 12.72 12.27 7.41
CA GLN A 221 11.57 12.42 6.53
C GLN A 221 11.36 13.90 6.21
N ASP A 222 11.19 14.24 4.93
CA ASP A 222 10.75 15.54 4.43
C ASP A 222 9.77 15.27 3.28
N GLU A 223 8.49 15.35 3.58
CA GLU A 223 7.42 14.93 2.68
C GLU A 223 6.46 16.09 2.48
N GLN A 224 6.17 16.41 1.23
CA GLN A 224 5.24 17.45 0.83
C GLN A 224 4.20 16.88 -0.12
N SER A 225 2.95 17.27 0.05
CA SER A 225 1.86 16.79 -0.80
C SER A 225 0.88 17.91 -1.10
N ILE A 226 0.42 17.97 -2.34
CA ILE A 226 -0.62 18.90 -2.80
C ILE A 226 -1.64 18.07 -3.56
N ARG A 227 -2.91 18.20 -3.22
CA ARG A 227 -4.03 17.57 -3.94
C ARG A 227 -5.09 18.60 -4.28
N GLY A 228 -5.49 18.63 -5.54
CA GLY A 228 -6.57 19.47 -6.03
C GLY A 228 -7.63 18.64 -6.72
N LYS A 229 -8.90 18.82 -6.36
CA LYS A 229 -10.04 18.20 -7.03
C LYS A 229 -11.02 19.24 -7.53
N LEU A 230 -11.66 18.94 -8.64
CA LEU A 230 -12.74 19.72 -9.22
C LEU A 230 -13.85 18.78 -9.66
N SER A 231 -15.07 19.05 -9.23
CA SER A 231 -16.27 18.33 -9.63
C SER A 231 -17.21 19.30 -10.34
N ALA A 232 -17.67 18.94 -11.54
CA ALA A 232 -18.49 19.78 -12.38
C ALA A 232 -19.73 19.02 -12.90
N GLU A 233 -20.92 19.50 -12.57
CA GLU A 233 -22.17 19.08 -13.17
C GLU A 233 -22.34 19.79 -14.52
N MET A 234 -21.88 19.15 -15.60
CA MET A 234 -21.95 19.71 -16.96
C MET A 234 -23.37 19.75 -17.50
N SER A 235 -24.21 18.80 -17.07
CA SER A 235 -25.65 18.77 -17.27
C SER A 235 -26.31 17.82 -16.27
N ALA A 236 -27.63 17.71 -16.25
CA ALA A 236 -28.35 16.76 -15.39
C ALA A 236 -27.94 15.27 -15.59
N SER A 237 -27.31 14.96 -16.73
CA SER A 237 -26.89 13.59 -17.09
C SER A 237 -25.39 13.45 -17.36
N TRP A 238 -24.60 14.50 -17.11
CA TRP A 238 -23.16 14.48 -17.37
C TRP A 238 -22.38 15.15 -16.23
N GLN A 239 -21.53 14.38 -15.58
CA GLN A 239 -20.59 14.81 -14.54
C GLN A 239 -19.15 14.66 -15.03
N LEU A 240 -18.29 15.60 -14.64
CA LEU A 240 -16.87 15.59 -14.90
C LEU A 240 -16.12 15.84 -13.58
N ASP A 241 -15.25 14.90 -13.20
CA ASP A 241 -14.40 14.99 -12.03
C ASP A 241 -12.93 14.99 -12.46
N LEU A 242 -12.15 15.92 -11.90
CA LEU A 242 -10.72 16.04 -12.13
C LEU A 242 -9.99 15.94 -10.79
N SER A 243 -8.92 15.15 -10.73
CA SER A 243 -8.03 15.06 -9.59
C SER A 243 -6.60 15.27 -10.04
N LEU A 244 -5.90 16.23 -9.41
CA LEU A 244 -4.48 16.51 -9.63
C LEU A 244 -3.76 16.32 -8.30
N SER A 245 -2.68 15.56 -8.30
CA SER A 245 -1.83 15.38 -7.12
C SER A 245 -0.36 15.56 -7.46
N HIS A 246 0.36 16.22 -6.55
CA HIS A 246 1.81 16.31 -6.55
C HIS A 246 2.31 15.87 -5.18
N VAL A 247 3.24 14.93 -5.17
CA VAL A 247 3.87 14.41 -3.94
C VAL A 247 5.38 14.48 -4.13
N ASP A 248 6.06 15.09 -3.18
CA ASP A 248 7.52 15.23 -3.10
C ASP A 248 8.00 14.64 -1.78
N ILE A 249 8.76 13.56 -1.85
CA ILE A 249 9.33 12.81 -0.74
C ILE A 249 10.85 12.88 -0.87
N ASP A 250 11.51 13.54 0.08
CA ASP A 250 12.98 13.66 0.19
C ASP A 250 13.44 13.04 1.51
N ASN A 251 13.37 11.72 1.58
CA ASN A 251 13.69 10.96 2.78
C ASN A 251 15.13 10.44 2.76
N GLY A 252 15.81 10.48 3.92
CA GLY A 252 17.07 9.79 4.11
C GLY A 252 16.87 8.29 4.30
N TYR A 253 17.90 7.50 4.05
CA TYR A 253 17.89 6.07 4.28
C TYR A 253 19.26 5.59 4.74
N ASP A 254 19.30 4.60 5.51
CA ASP A 254 20.17 3.51 5.93
C ASP A 254 19.68 3.00 7.28
N ALA A 255 19.13 1.81 7.25
CA ALA A 255 18.47 1.22 8.42
C ALA A 255 19.10 -0.13 8.83
N PHE A 256 20.05 -0.66 8.07
CA PHE A 256 20.83 -1.82 8.43
C PHE A 256 22.12 -1.38 9.11
N THR A 257 22.50 -2.07 10.17
CA THR A 257 23.68 -1.72 10.98
C THR A 257 24.44 -2.97 11.39
N LEU A 258 25.77 -2.87 11.52
CA LEU A 258 26.62 -3.99 11.95
C LEU A 258 26.30 -4.50 13.36
N ASP A 259 25.64 -3.70 14.19
CA ASP A 259 25.30 -4.04 15.59
C ASP A 259 23.82 -4.38 15.79
N ASN A 260 23.01 -4.49 14.71
CA ASN A 260 21.56 -4.64 14.82
C ASN A 260 20.95 -3.62 15.81
N SER A 261 21.22 -2.36 15.58
CA SER A 261 20.75 -1.24 16.42
C SER A 261 20.19 -0.11 15.56
N ARG A 262 19.70 0.96 16.19
CA ARG A 262 19.30 2.18 15.47
C ARG A 262 20.45 3.19 15.38
N THR A 263 21.70 2.73 15.43
CA THR A 263 22.90 3.55 15.28
C THR A 263 23.75 3.03 14.15
N THR A 264 23.84 3.76 13.04
CA THR A 264 24.66 3.42 11.89
C THR A 264 26.06 4.04 11.97
N LEU A 265 26.98 3.46 11.21
CA LEU A 265 28.35 3.94 11.02
C LEU A 265 28.60 4.41 9.58
N SER A 266 27.57 4.48 8.76
CA SER A 266 27.68 4.81 7.33
C SER A 266 28.40 6.15 7.09
N ASP A 267 29.36 6.17 6.14
CA ASP A 267 30.02 7.39 5.67
C ASP A 267 29.39 7.94 4.39
N GLU A 268 28.61 7.12 3.68
CA GLU A 268 27.86 7.46 2.47
C GLU A 268 26.36 7.12 2.61
N PRO A 269 25.61 7.75 3.56
CA PRO A 269 24.22 7.42 3.78
C PRO A 269 23.38 7.56 2.52
N GLY A 270 22.42 6.64 2.40
CA GLY A 270 21.53 6.56 1.26
C GLY A 270 20.32 7.51 1.34
N GLN A 271 19.42 7.32 0.42
CA GLN A 271 18.20 8.11 0.27
C GLN A 271 17.01 7.25 -0.20
N ASP A 272 15.81 7.76 0.04
CA ASP A 272 14.55 7.18 -0.43
C ASP A 272 13.64 8.32 -0.88
N GLN A 273 13.77 8.70 -2.14
CA GLN A 273 13.14 9.90 -2.71
C GLN A 273 12.15 9.51 -3.79
N GLN A 274 11.05 10.26 -3.85
CA GLN A 274 10.07 10.13 -4.94
C GLN A 274 9.36 11.46 -5.16
N GLU A 275 9.47 12.02 -6.35
CA GLU A 275 8.62 13.11 -6.82
C GLU A 275 7.60 12.53 -7.82
N SER A 276 6.31 12.79 -7.62
CA SER A 276 5.27 12.27 -8.50
C SER A 276 4.22 13.33 -8.80
N LEU A 277 3.90 13.50 -10.07
CA LEU A 277 2.77 14.30 -10.56
C LEU A 277 1.74 13.38 -11.19
N ALA A 278 0.49 13.44 -10.75
CA ALA A 278 -0.58 12.61 -11.29
C ALA A 278 -1.85 13.41 -11.59
N LEU A 279 -2.53 13.01 -12.66
CA LEU A 279 -3.82 13.54 -13.09
C LEU A 279 -4.80 12.39 -13.33
N ALA A 280 -5.96 12.45 -12.70
CA ALA A 280 -7.11 11.61 -13.02
C ALA A 280 -8.24 12.45 -13.61
N ILE A 281 -8.89 11.91 -14.63
CA ILE A 281 -10.11 12.47 -15.23
C ILE A 281 -11.16 11.37 -15.19
N GLU A 282 -12.26 11.60 -14.52
CA GLU A 282 -13.43 10.74 -14.59
C GLU A 282 -14.59 11.52 -15.21
N SER A 283 -15.20 10.97 -16.24
CA SER A 283 -16.38 11.56 -16.84
C SER A 283 -17.49 10.52 -16.92
N SER A 284 -18.67 10.86 -16.42
CA SER A 284 -19.81 9.96 -16.27
C SER A 284 -21.02 10.52 -16.99
N TRP A 285 -21.60 9.73 -17.89
CA TRP A 285 -22.81 10.08 -18.64
C TRP A 285 -23.92 9.08 -18.34
N GLN A 286 -25.07 9.58 -17.93
CA GLN A 286 -26.31 8.82 -17.83
C GLN A 286 -27.06 8.95 -19.16
N LEU A 287 -27.07 7.89 -19.97
CA LEU A 287 -27.72 7.82 -21.24
C LEU A 287 -29.06 7.05 -21.13
N ASP A 288 -29.95 7.17 -22.09
CA ASP A 288 -31.26 6.52 -22.03
C ASP A 288 -31.19 4.99 -21.91
N SER A 289 -30.17 4.36 -22.53
CA SER A 289 -30.05 2.90 -22.59
C SER A 289 -28.90 2.32 -21.81
N PHE A 290 -27.93 3.10 -21.31
CA PHE A 290 -26.82 2.66 -20.52
C PHE A 290 -26.09 3.87 -19.92
N ASP A 291 -25.30 3.63 -18.88
CA ASP A 291 -24.38 4.64 -18.35
C ASP A 291 -22.99 4.42 -18.97
N LEU A 292 -22.33 5.52 -19.34
CA LEU A 292 -20.97 5.51 -19.85
C LEU A 292 -20.05 6.20 -18.85
N LYS A 293 -18.92 5.55 -18.56
CA LYS A 293 -17.87 6.12 -17.74
C LYS A 293 -16.55 6.10 -18.52
N LEU A 294 -15.88 7.24 -18.57
CA LEU A 294 -14.53 7.39 -19.10
C LEU A 294 -13.60 7.70 -17.94
N ILE A 295 -12.52 6.95 -17.82
CA ILE A 295 -11.48 7.16 -16.81
C ILE A 295 -10.14 7.29 -17.53
N VAL A 296 -9.42 8.38 -17.22
CA VAL A 296 -8.05 8.62 -17.69
C VAL A 296 -7.15 8.78 -16.47
N GLY A 297 -6.07 8.04 -16.42
CA GLY A 297 -5.03 8.16 -15.39
C GLY A 297 -3.69 8.47 -16.03
N LEU A 298 -3.01 9.49 -15.53
CA LEU A 298 -1.67 9.90 -15.97
C LEU A 298 -0.80 10.05 -14.72
N ALA A 299 0.42 9.49 -14.73
CA ALA A 299 1.41 9.75 -13.70
C ALA A 299 2.81 9.85 -14.30
N ASP A 300 3.60 10.75 -13.73
CA ASP A 300 5.03 10.94 -13.97
C ASP A 300 5.73 10.90 -12.61
N SER A 301 6.71 10.01 -12.44
CA SER A 301 7.35 9.73 -11.15
C SER A 301 8.86 9.59 -11.33
N ASP A 302 9.60 10.48 -10.67
CA ASP A 302 11.05 10.40 -10.50
C ASP A 302 11.33 9.76 -9.14
N MET A 303 12.12 8.70 -9.09
CA MET A 303 12.42 7.95 -7.88
C MET A 303 13.92 7.76 -7.73
N GLU A 304 14.45 8.00 -6.56
CA GLU A 304 15.85 7.71 -6.24
C GLU A 304 15.93 6.92 -4.94
N TYR A 305 16.56 5.75 -5.01
CA TYR A 305 16.77 4.89 -3.87
C TYR A 305 18.23 4.46 -3.82
N GLY A 306 18.87 4.71 -2.69
CA GLY A 306 20.26 4.35 -2.49
C GLY A 306 20.56 3.98 -1.05
N TYR A 307 21.63 3.26 -0.85
CA TYR A 307 22.11 2.83 0.46
C TYR A 307 23.62 2.64 0.48
N ASP A 308 24.20 2.76 1.66
CA ASP A 308 25.55 2.32 1.95
C ASP A 308 25.56 0.79 2.07
N GLU A 309 26.17 0.10 1.10
CA GLU A 309 26.13 -1.36 1.04
C GLU A 309 27.05 -2.02 2.09
N ASP A 310 28.10 -1.34 2.53
CA ASP A 310 28.99 -1.87 3.55
C ASP A 310 28.61 -1.48 4.99
N TRP A 311 27.59 -0.60 5.17
CA TRP A 311 26.98 -0.14 6.44
C TRP A 311 27.96 0.53 7.40
N THR A 312 29.09 1.03 6.90
CA THR A 312 30.16 1.56 7.75
C THR A 312 30.99 2.65 7.07
N PHE A 313 32.26 2.76 7.40
CA PHE A 313 33.17 3.78 6.86
C PHE A 313 34.55 3.19 6.52
N ALA A 314 35.29 3.92 5.68
CA ALA A 314 36.63 3.53 5.24
C ALA A 314 37.55 3.09 6.39
N GLY A 315 38.10 1.88 6.27
CA GLY A 315 39.07 1.31 7.19
C GLY A 315 38.53 0.41 8.29
N ILE A 316 37.21 0.20 8.36
CA ILE A 316 36.60 -0.85 9.19
C ILE A 316 36.87 -2.22 8.56
N HIS A 317 36.60 -2.36 7.26
CA HIS A 317 36.93 -3.58 6.53
C HIS A 317 38.44 -3.66 6.24
N PRO A 318 39.12 -4.77 6.62
CA PRO A 318 40.58 -4.90 6.51
C PRO A 318 41.12 -4.71 5.10
N ASP A 319 40.34 -5.10 4.09
CA ASP A 319 40.72 -5.04 2.66
C ASP A 319 40.33 -3.71 2.01
N GLY A 320 39.86 -2.74 2.81
CA GLY A 320 39.41 -1.43 2.30
C GLY A 320 38.13 -1.52 1.48
N TYR A 321 37.25 -2.50 1.76
CA TYR A 321 35.94 -2.62 1.16
C TYR A 321 35.11 -1.39 1.53
N MET A 322 34.58 -0.75 0.51
CA MET A 322 33.64 0.37 0.57
C MET A 322 32.68 0.21 -0.61
N SER A 323 31.42 0.39 -0.40
CA SER A 323 30.43 0.21 -1.46
C SER A 323 29.16 0.99 -1.21
N ARG A 324 28.74 1.71 -2.26
CA ARG A 324 27.45 2.38 -2.36
C ARG A 324 26.70 1.87 -3.57
N ASP A 325 25.40 1.70 -3.45
CA ASP A 325 24.51 1.33 -4.53
C ASP A 325 23.34 2.33 -4.61
N ASN A 326 23.08 2.89 -5.79
CA ASN A 326 22.08 3.92 -6.02
C ASN A 326 21.30 3.63 -7.30
N TYR A 327 19.98 3.75 -7.23
CA TYR A 327 19.02 3.45 -8.29
C TYR A 327 18.17 4.68 -8.57
N ILE A 328 18.30 5.24 -9.75
CA ILE A 328 17.56 6.41 -10.23
C ILE A 328 16.59 5.93 -11.29
N ARG A 329 15.29 6.11 -11.07
CA ARG A 329 14.21 5.70 -11.97
C ARG A 329 13.33 6.88 -12.36
N ASP A 330 13.01 6.98 -13.64
CA ASP A 330 11.96 7.81 -14.20
C ASP A 330 10.87 6.87 -14.71
N ARG A 331 9.61 7.03 -14.25
CA ARG A 331 8.50 6.19 -14.64
C ARG A 331 7.29 7.01 -15.04
N LYS A 332 6.74 6.71 -16.22
CA LYS A 332 5.52 7.33 -16.74
C LYS A 332 4.46 6.28 -16.96
N THR A 333 3.25 6.56 -16.53
CA THR A 333 2.09 5.70 -16.77
C THR A 333 0.94 6.50 -17.36
N GLN A 334 0.24 5.91 -18.33
CA GLN A 334 -0.93 6.50 -18.97
C GLN A 334 -1.98 5.42 -19.16
N SER A 335 -3.14 5.57 -18.54
CA SER A 335 -4.26 4.64 -18.68
C SER A 335 -5.51 5.31 -19.26
N LEU A 336 -6.28 4.55 -20.01
CA LEU A 336 -7.57 4.94 -20.54
C LEU A 336 -8.55 3.79 -20.40
N GLU A 337 -9.70 4.05 -19.82
CA GLU A 337 -10.75 3.07 -19.64
C GLU A 337 -12.10 3.61 -20.04
N PHE A 338 -12.85 2.81 -20.80
CA PHE A 338 -14.27 3.02 -21.07
C PHE A 338 -15.07 1.92 -20.41
N ARG A 339 -16.08 2.28 -19.61
CA ARG A 339 -17.06 1.37 -19.02
C ARG A 339 -18.46 1.70 -19.54
N PHE A 340 -19.10 0.70 -20.06
CA PHE A 340 -20.52 0.73 -20.44
C PHE A 340 -21.28 -0.10 -19.41
N LEU A 341 -22.23 0.50 -18.71
CA LEU A 341 -22.95 -0.12 -17.62
C LEU A 341 -24.44 -0.13 -17.93
N SER A 342 -25.10 -1.26 -17.70
CA SER A 342 -26.56 -1.29 -17.76
C SER A 342 -27.18 -0.29 -16.80
N ASN A 343 -28.27 0.31 -17.20
CA ASN A 343 -29.21 1.01 -16.33
C ASN A 343 -30.55 0.28 -16.30
N ASP A 344 -31.54 0.81 -15.61
CA ASP A 344 -32.83 0.15 -15.45
C ASP A 344 -33.54 -0.17 -16.80
N SER A 345 -33.26 0.59 -17.87
CA SER A 345 -33.88 0.39 -19.20
C SER A 345 -33.18 -0.67 -20.04
N SER A 346 -32.00 -1.12 -19.67
CA SER A 346 -31.16 -2.00 -20.49
C SER A 346 -30.72 -3.30 -19.79
N ARG A 347 -31.29 -3.62 -18.64
CA ARG A 347 -31.08 -4.92 -18.00
C ARG A 347 -31.46 -6.06 -18.94
N LEU A 348 -30.72 -7.16 -18.85
CA LEU A 348 -30.98 -8.36 -19.65
C LEU A 348 -31.93 -9.32 -18.95
N PHE A 349 -32.46 -10.31 -19.70
CA PHE A 349 -33.26 -11.44 -19.21
C PHE A 349 -34.44 -11.00 -18.33
N SER A 350 -35.29 -10.12 -18.86
CA SER A 350 -36.47 -9.58 -18.16
C SER A 350 -36.09 -8.85 -16.88
N ASP A 351 -35.17 -7.93 -16.97
CA ASP A 351 -34.66 -7.02 -15.91
C ASP A 351 -33.97 -7.74 -14.74
N SER A 352 -33.55 -9.02 -14.92
CA SER A 352 -32.91 -9.79 -13.86
C SER A 352 -31.38 -9.67 -13.85
N THR A 353 -30.76 -9.11 -14.89
CA THR A 353 -29.31 -9.13 -15.05
C THR A 353 -28.78 -7.74 -15.45
N ASP A 354 -27.98 -7.21 -14.56
CA ASP A 354 -27.11 -6.07 -14.86
C ASP A 354 -25.90 -6.53 -15.65
N TRP A 355 -25.45 -5.72 -16.57
CA TRP A 355 -24.25 -6.00 -17.38
C TRP A 355 -23.28 -4.83 -17.35
N LEU A 356 -22.02 -5.16 -17.53
CA LEU A 356 -20.93 -4.23 -17.74
C LEU A 356 -20.05 -4.76 -18.87
N PHE A 357 -19.61 -3.87 -19.74
CA PHE A 357 -18.58 -4.10 -20.73
C PHE A 357 -17.54 -2.99 -20.64
N GLY A 358 -16.27 -3.33 -20.71
CA GLY A 358 -15.21 -2.32 -20.67
C GLY A 358 -14.05 -2.61 -21.62
N VAL A 359 -13.36 -1.53 -21.96
CA VAL A 359 -12.12 -1.53 -22.74
C VAL A 359 -11.10 -0.72 -21.95
N TYR A 360 -9.89 -1.25 -21.82
CA TYR A 360 -8.81 -0.64 -21.06
C TYR A 360 -7.51 -0.67 -21.86
N THR A 361 -6.74 0.41 -21.74
CA THR A 361 -5.36 0.47 -22.22
C THR A 361 -4.46 1.08 -21.16
N LEU A 362 -3.23 0.56 -21.05
CA LEU A 362 -2.18 1.10 -20.20
C LEU A 362 -0.89 1.13 -21.00
N ASN A 363 -0.26 2.29 -21.07
CA ASN A 363 1.11 2.46 -21.53
C ASN A 363 1.97 2.82 -20.31
N SER A 364 3.10 2.16 -20.15
CA SER A 364 4.07 2.45 -19.11
C SER A 364 5.48 2.43 -19.67
N SER A 365 6.27 3.43 -19.29
CA SER A 365 7.71 3.49 -19.59
C SER A 365 8.48 3.70 -18.28
N GLU A 366 9.60 3.01 -18.15
CA GLU A 366 10.52 3.17 -17.02
C GLU A 366 11.96 3.20 -17.54
N SER A 367 12.74 4.22 -17.16
CA SER A 367 14.18 4.24 -17.32
C SER A 367 14.86 4.03 -15.97
N LEU A 368 15.97 3.31 -15.95
CA LEU A 368 16.80 3.10 -14.76
C LEU A 368 18.24 3.52 -15.07
N THR A 369 18.83 4.27 -14.14
CA THR A 369 20.28 4.42 -14.01
C THR A 369 20.71 3.87 -12.65
N ARG A 370 21.60 2.85 -12.64
CA ARG A 370 22.22 2.34 -11.41
C ARG A 370 23.65 2.87 -11.33
N GLU A 371 23.96 3.47 -10.21
CA GLU A 371 25.31 3.91 -9.83
C GLU A 371 25.81 3.00 -8.72
N TYR A 372 26.72 2.11 -9.05
CA TYR A 372 27.23 1.12 -8.10
C TYR A 372 28.76 1.12 -8.10
N THR A 373 29.36 1.11 -6.94
CA THR A 373 30.80 1.23 -6.73
C THR A 373 31.62 0.24 -7.57
N PHE A 374 31.11 -0.97 -7.81
CA PHE A 374 31.84 -2.00 -8.55
C PHE A 374 31.54 -2.05 -10.05
N LEU A 375 30.74 -1.15 -10.57
CA LEU A 375 30.55 -1.03 -12.01
C LEU A 375 31.61 -0.11 -12.63
N ALA A 376 32.14 -0.51 -13.78
CA ALA A 376 33.06 0.33 -14.54
C ALA A 376 32.42 1.59 -15.15
N SER A 377 31.12 1.54 -15.35
CA SER A 377 30.24 2.64 -15.78
C SER A 377 28.85 2.39 -15.27
N ASN A 378 28.05 3.46 -15.12
CA ASN A 378 26.65 3.32 -14.68
C ASN A 378 25.88 2.35 -15.59
N PHE A 379 25.17 1.42 -14.99
CA PHE A 379 24.21 0.58 -15.69
C PHE A 379 22.98 1.40 -16.06
N ARG A 380 22.41 1.18 -17.25
CA ARG A 380 21.20 1.85 -17.72
C ARG A 380 20.28 0.85 -18.39
N SER A 381 18.98 1.01 -18.17
CA SER A 381 17.96 0.24 -18.88
C SER A 381 16.73 1.08 -19.19
N ASP A 382 16.05 0.71 -20.27
CA ASP A 382 14.74 1.23 -20.66
C ASP A 382 13.76 0.06 -20.73
N TYR A 383 12.61 0.24 -20.13
CA TYR A 383 11.53 -0.75 -20.04
C TYR A 383 10.20 -0.10 -20.40
N ASP A 384 9.62 -0.56 -21.50
CA ASP A 384 8.33 -0.07 -21.98
C ASP A 384 7.36 -1.24 -22.09
N PHE A 385 6.10 -1.01 -21.73
CA PHE A 385 5.05 -1.97 -22.06
C PHE A 385 3.73 -1.29 -22.39
N ASP A 386 3.00 -1.90 -23.34
CA ASP A 386 1.65 -1.57 -23.73
C ASP A 386 0.71 -2.70 -23.36
N THR A 387 -0.40 -2.37 -22.69
CA THR A 387 -1.47 -3.31 -22.37
C THR A 387 -2.77 -2.86 -23.04
N ALA A 388 -3.48 -3.81 -23.64
CA ALA A 388 -4.83 -3.62 -24.12
C ALA A 388 -5.73 -4.75 -23.61
N ALA A 389 -6.87 -4.41 -23.01
CA ALA A 389 -7.78 -5.37 -22.43
C ALA A 389 -9.24 -5.11 -22.78
N VAL A 390 -10.00 -6.19 -22.83
CA VAL A 390 -11.46 -6.15 -22.84
C VAL A 390 -11.96 -6.96 -21.65
N PHE A 391 -13.01 -6.48 -21.01
CA PHE A 391 -13.61 -7.16 -19.87
C PHE A 391 -15.12 -7.01 -19.86
N PHE A 392 -15.79 -7.98 -19.22
CA PHE A 392 -17.23 -7.90 -18.99
C PHE A 392 -17.60 -8.49 -17.63
N GLN A 393 -18.73 -8.06 -17.11
CA GLN A 393 -19.34 -8.62 -15.90
C GLN A 393 -20.85 -8.70 -16.09
N LEU A 394 -21.46 -9.76 -15.55
CA LEU A 394 -22.88 -9.95 -15.43
C LEU A 394 -23.24 -10.20 -13.96
N ASP A 395 -24.21 -9.45 -13.46
CA ASP A 395 -24.77 -9.59 -12.12
C ASP A 395 -26.23 -10.01 -12.26
N SER A 396 -26.49 -11.32 -12.13
CA SER A 396 -27.77 -11.94 -12.44
C SER A 396 -28.53 -12.31 -11.16
N SER A 397 -29.67 -11.69 -10.91
CA SER A 397 -30.60 -12.04 -9.86
C SER A 397 -31.41 -13.28 -10.28
N LEU A 398 -30.94 -14.48 -9.91
CA LEU A 398 -31.59 -15.75 -10.23
C LEU A 398 -32.86 -15.99 -9.40
N SER A 399 -32.96 -15.32 -8.26
CA SER A 399 -34.17 -15.25 -7.43
C SER A 399 -34.07 -14.02 -6.51
N GLU A 400 -35.10 -13.76 -5.70
CA GLU A 400 -35.09 -12.69 -4.69
C GLU A 400 -33.94 -12.82 -3.66
N LYS A 401 -33.35 -14.01 -3.55
CA LYS A 401 -32.29 -14.31 -2.56
C LYS A 401 -30.94 -14.70 -3.17
N LEU A 402 -30.90 -15.04 -4.43
CA LEU A 402 -29.70 -15.58 -5.06
C LEU A 402 -29.27 -14.69 -6.23
N THR A 403 -28.08 -14.10 -6.13
CA THR A 403 -27.43 -13.37 -7.21
C THR A 403 -26.18 -14.14 -7.64
N LEU A 404 -25.98 -14.26 -8.94
CA LEU A 404 -24.77 -14.84 -9.56
C LEU A 404 -24.00 -13.70 -10.25
N GLU A 405 -22.77 -13.48 -9.85
CA GLU A 405 -21.83 -12.56 -10.49
C GLU A 405 -20.85 -13.37 -11.34
N THR A 406 -20.67 -12.97 -12.59
CA THR A 406 -19.70 -13.59 -13.49
C THR A 406 -18.89 -12.53 -14.23
N GLY A 407 -17.58 -12.66 -14.24
CA GLY A 407 -16.69 -11.71 -14.89
C GLY A 407 -15.57 -12.42 -15.66
N LEU A 408 -15.12 -11.79 -16.73
CA LEU A 408 -13.96 -12.23 -17.52
C LEU A 408 -13.21 -11.00 -18.06
N ARG A 409 -11.89 -11.08 -18.06
CA ARG A 409 -10.99 -10.14 -18.72
C ARG A 409 -10.00 -10.92 -19.58
N VAL A 410 -9.74 -10.41 -20.76
CA VAL A 410 -8.65 -10.86 -21.63
C VAL A 410 -7.78 -9.64 -21.93
N GLU A 411 -6.48 -9.83 -21.77
CA GLU A 411 -5.48 -8.77 -21.84
C GLU A 411 -4.33 -9.22 -22.74
N ARG A 412 -3.88 -8.33 -23.62
CA ARG A 412 -2.65 -8.45 -24.36
C ARG A 412 -1.64 -7.46 -23.85
N ARG A 413 -0.43 -7.91 -23.56
CA ARG A 413 0.70 -7.11 -23.13
C ARG A 413 1.87 -7.30 -24.09
N ASP A 414 2.34 -6.20 -24.66
CA ASP A 414 3.52 -6.13 -25.49
C ASP A 414 4.60 -5.39 -24.71
N THR A 415 5.77 -5.98 -24.52
CA THR A 415 6.85 -5.45 -23.67
C THR A 415 8.11 -5.26 -24.48
N ILE A 416 8.89 -4.21 -24.20
CA ILE A 416 10.21 -3.95 -24.78
C ILE A 416 11.16 -3.59 -23.64
N TYR A 417 12.29 -4.30 -23.56
CA TYR A 417 13.39 -4.00 -22.65
C TYR A 417 14.71 -3.91 -23.39
N ARG A 418 15.55 -2.95 -23.01
CA ARG A 418 16.94 -2.80 -23.48
C ARG A 418 17.80 -2.27 -22.36
N ASP A 419 19.09 -2.67 -22.34
CA ASP A 419 20.05 -2.15 -21.36
C ASP A 419 21.43 -1.83 -21.97
N SER A 420 22.27 -1.23 -21.11
CA SER A 420 23.63 -0.84 -21.48
C SER A 420 24.60 -2.02 -21.68
N GLU A 421 24.21 -3.23 -21.26
CA GLU A 421 24.95 -4.48 -21.49
C GLU A 421 24.54 -5.19 -22.78
N LEU A 422 23.72 -4.52 -23.59
CA LEU A 422 23.22 -4.98 -24.89
C LEU A 422 22.23 -6.16 -24.78
N LEU A 423 21.61 -6.36 -23.61
CA LEU A 423 20.49 -7.26 -23.49
C LEU A 423 19.21 -6.57 -24.01
N GLY A 424 18.35 -7.37 -24.62
CA GLY A 424 17.05 -6.91 -25.08
C GLY A 424 16.05 -8.07 -25.09
N PHE A 425 14.83 -7.77 -24.62
CA PHE A 425 13.70 -8.68 -24.57
C PHE A 425 12.46 -7.97 -25.13
N SER A 426 11.62 -8.70 -25.84
CA SER A 426 10.39 -8.15 -26.41
C SER A 426 9.25 -9.17 -26.41
N PRO A 427 8.87 -9.73 -25.25
CA PRO A 427 7.77 -10.69 -25.16
C PRO A 427 6.44 -10.03 -25.46
N THR A 428 5.53 -10.83 -26.05
CA THR A 428 4.10 -10.54 -26.17
C THR A 428 3.35 -11.64 -25.45
N GLU A 429 2.49 -11.25 -24.53
CA GLU A 429 1.70 -12.18 -23.72
C GLU A 429 0.21 -11.93 -23.93
N THR A 430 -0.57 -13.01 -23.81
CA THR A 430 -2.03 -12.92 -23.73
C THR A 430 -2.47 -13.55 -22.41
N LEU A 431 -2.96 -12.73 -21.53
CA LEU A 431 -3.31 -13.07 -20.16
C LEU A 431 -4.83 -13.05 -20.01
N TRP A 432 -5.35 -13.80 -19.04
CA TRP A 432 -6.77 -13.75 -18.75
C TRP A 432 -7.09 -13.99 -17.28
N GLY A 433 -8.12 -13.33 -16.80
CA GLY A 433 -8.68 -13.52 -15.46
C GLY A 433 -10.19 -13.71 -15.53
N GLY A 434 -10.72 -14.48 -14.62
CA GLY A 434 -12.15 -14.75 -14.56
C GLY A 434 -12.63 -14.90 -13.13
N ARG A 435 -13.91 -14.59 -12.89
CA ARG A 435 -14.54 -14.75 -11.57
C ARG A 435 -15.98 -15.22 -11.74
N VAL A 436 -16.37 -16.14 -10.88
CA VAL A 436 -17.77 -16.54 -10.66
C VAL A 436 -18.03 -16.49 -9.18
N ALA A 437 -19.06 -15.74 -8.76
CA ALA A 437 -19.46 -15.67 -7.36
C ALA A 437 -20.97 -15.81 -7.22
N ALA A 438 -21.40 -16.59 -6.24
CA ALA A 438 -22.79 -16.71 -5.84
C ALA A 438 -22.99 -16.02 -4.49
N LYS A 439 -23.93 -15.09 -4.44
CA LYS A 439 -24.36 -14.36 -3.24
C LYS A 439 -25.75 -14.77 -2.85
N TYR A 440 -25.93 -15.23 -1.62
CA TYR A 440 -27.21 -15.68 -1.11
C TYR A 440 -27.66 -14.85 0.11
N LEU A 441 -28.80 -14.21 0.00
CA LEU A 441 -29.42 -13.44 1.07
C LEU A 441 -30.11 -14.39 2.07
N LEU A 442 -29.42 -14.65 3.20
CA LEU A 442 -29.97 -15.49 4.28
C LEU A 442 -31.17 -14.82 4.94
N ASN A 443 -31.06 -13.53 5.20
CA ASN A 443 -32.13 -12.64 5.68
C ASN A 443 -31.80 -11.20 5.23
N SER A 444 -32.66 -10.20 5.58
CA SER A 444 -32.46 -8.80 5.16
C SER A 444 -31.12 -8.18 5.52
N ASN A 445 -30.40 -8.74 6.48
CA ASN A 445 -29.21 -8.15 7.08
C ASN A 445 -27.99 -9.07 7.01
N THR A 446 -28.11 -10.22 6.36
CA THR A 446 -27.03 -11.22 6.31
C THR A 446 -26.94 -11.83 4.93
N ILE A 447 -25.76 -11.75 4.32
CA ILE A 447 -25.42 -12.46 3.09
C ILE A 447 -24.39 -13.56 3.39
N ALA A 448 -24.50 -14.66 2.66
CA ALA A 448 -23.42 -15.63 2.49
C ALA A 448 -23.00 -15.62 1.02
N TYR A 449 -21.73 -15.81 0.76
CA TYR A 449 -21.22 -15.90 -0.61
C TYR A 449 -20.19 -16.99 -0.76
N ALA A 450 -20.01 -17.46 -2.01
CA ALA A 450 -18.91 -18.29 -2.42
C ALA A 450 -18.43 -17.85 -3.81
N SER A 451 -17.12 -17.84 -4.03
CA SER A 451 -16.55 -17.47 -5.31
C SER A 451 -15.40 -18.38 -5.71
N ILE A 452 -15.17 -18.44 -7.03
CA ILE A 452 -13.97 -18.99 -7.66
C ILE A 452 -13.44 -17.87 -8.55
N ALA A 453 -12.16 -17.53 -8.39
CA ALA A 453 -11.51 -16.49 -9.17
C ALA A 453 -10.14 -16.94 -9.67
N ARG A 454 -9.81 -16.62 -10.93
CA ARG A 454 -8.46 -16.74 -11.47
C ARG A 454 -7.83 -15.37 -11.57
N GLY A 455 -6.74 -15.17 -10.80
CA GLY A 455 -5.81 -14.05 -10.94
C GLY A 455 -4.60 -14.44 -11.78
N TYR A 456 -3.89 -13.44 -12.27
CA TYR A 456 -2.68 -13.63 -13.07
C TYR A 456 -1.72 -12.45 -12.89
N LYS A 457 -0.44 -12.74 -13.11
CA LYS A 457 0.67 -11.79 -13.12
C LYS A 457 1.50 -12.05 -14.36
N ALA A 458 1.90 -10.98 -15.06
CA ALA A 458 2.68 -11.12 -16.28
C ALA A 458 4.04 -11.78 -16.03
N GLY A 459 4.58 -12.44 -17.03
CA GLY A 459 5.95 -12.88 -17.06
C GLY A 459 6.94 -11.72 -17.10
N GLY A 460 8.21 -12.04 -17.18
CA GLY A 460 9.26 -11.04 -17.21
C GLY A 460 10.62 -11.66 -17.58
N PHE A 461 11.65 -10.93 -17.21
CA PHE A 461 13.03 -11.33 -17.54
C PHE A 461 13.98 -10.86 -16.46
N ASN A 462 15.09 -11.55 -16.34
CA ASN A 462 16.19 -11.21 -15.45
C ASN A 462 17.24 -10.43 -16.22
N THR A 463 17.70 -9.33 -15.64
CA THR A 463 18.56 -8.34 -16.31
C THR A 463 20.06 -8.66 -16.23
N ASP A 464 20.47 -9.66 -15.44
CA ASP A 464 21.87 -10.07 -15.36
C ASP A 464 22.24 -10.98 -16.55
N GLY A 465 23.02 -10.46 -17.47
CA GLY A 465 23.49 -11.16 -18.67
C GLY A 465 24.43 -12.34 -18.42
N THR A 466 24.87 -12.55 -17.16
CA THR A 466 25.74 -13.67 -16.80
C THR A 466 24.95 -14.91 -16.34
N LEU A 467 23.64 -14.80 -16.21
CA LEU A 467 22.75 -15.94 -15.93
C LEU A 467 22.70 -16.91 -17.10
N ASP A 468 22.48 -18.18 -16.80
CA ASP A 468 22.22 -19.20 -17.80
C ASP A 468 20.96 -18.86 -18.62
N ALA A 469 20.91 -19.29 -19.88
CA ALA A 469 19.88 -18.87 -20.82
C ALA A 469 18.44 -19.25 -20.37
N ASP A 470 18.28 -20.34 -19.65
CA ASP A 470 17.02 -20.83 -19.07
C ASP A 470 16.55 -20.04 -17.84
N LEU A 471 17.42 -19.24 -17.23
CA LEU A 471 17.09 -18.35 -16.12
C LEU A 471 16.83 -16.89 -16.56
N ARG A 472 16.91 -16.58 -17.84
CA ARG A 472 16.81 -15.19 -18.33
C ARG A 472 15.39 -14.70 -18.51
N GLU A 473 14.45 -15.58 -18.79
CA GLU A 473 13.04 -15.27 -18.95
C GLU A 473 12.23 -16.15 -18.01
N PHE A 474 11.15 -15.60 -17.49
CA PHE A 474 10.18 -16.32 -16.68
C PHE A 474 8.77 -16.01 -17.17
N GLY A 475 7.89 -17.00 -17.10
CA GLY A 475 6.51 -16.93 -17.58
C GLY A 475 5.55 -16.24 -16.61
N GLU A 476 4.28 -16.19 -17.00
CA GLU A 476 3.19 -15.74 -16.12
C GLU A 476 3.12 -16.58 -14.84
N GLU A 477 2.74 -15.95 -13.75
CA GLU A 477 2.21 -16.62 -12.56
C GLU A 477 0.71 -16.48 -12.56
N PHE A 478 -0.03 -17.51 -12.14
CA PHE A 478 -1.45 -17.39 -11.89
C PHE A 478 -1.86 -18.14 -10.63
N LEU A 479 -2.98 -17.72 -10.06
CA LEU A 479 -3.61 -18.44 -8.96
C LEU A 479 -5.08 -18.67 -9.24
N VAL A 480 -5.61 -19.75 -8.64
CA VAL A 480 -7.04 -20.02 -8.56
C VAL A 480 -7.45 -19.95 -7.09
N GLU A 481 -8.30 -18.99 -6.79
CA GLU A 481 -8.84 -18.78 -5.45
C GLU A 481 -10.22 -19.39 -5.32
N TYR A 482 -10.46 -20.06 -4.19
CA TYR A 482 -11.77 -20.46 -3.70
C TYR A 482 -12.04 -19.67 -2.41
N GLU A 483 -13.04 -18.82 -2.41
CA GLU A 483 -13.40 -18.04 -1.23
C GLU A 483 -14.86 -18.29 -0.84
N MET A 484 -15.11 -18.39 0.47
CA MET A 484 -16.47 -18.43 1.04
C MET A 484 -16.54 -17.47 2.22
N GLY A 485 -17.63 -16.71 2.30
CA GLY A 485 -17.76 -15.75 3.39
C GLY A 485 -19.19 -15.49 3.80
N ILE A 486 -19.30 -14.82 4.94
CA ILE A 486 -20.56 -14.34 5.51
C ILE A 486 -20.36 -12.90 5.98
N LYS A 487 -21.33 -12.05 5.69
CA LYS A 487 -21.37 -10.66 6.15
C LYS A 487 -22.73 -10.36 6.74
N SER A 488 -22.74 -9.72 7.90
CA SER A 488 -23.96 -9.47 8.66
C SER A 488 -23.96 -8.08 9.28
N SER A 489 -25.11 -7.41 9.21
CA SER A 489 -25.45 -6.25 10.03
C SER A 489 -26.51 -6.66 11.05
N LEU A 490 -26.18 -6.60 12.32
CA LEU A 490 -26.96 -7.11 13.43
C LEU A 490 -27.27 -6.01 14.44
N LEU A 491 -28.18 -6.29 15.40
CA LEU A 491 -28.50 -5.39 16.52
C LEU A 491 -28.89 -3.97 16.04
N GLU A 492 -29.78 -3.89 15.04
CA GLU A 492 -30.23 -2.60 14.49
C GLU A 492 -29.05 -1.76 13.93
N ASN A 493 -28.15 -2.38 13.17
CA ASN A 493 -26.97 -1.76 12.57
C ASN A 493 -25.89 -1.34 13.58
N LYS A 494 -25.88 -1.91 14.79
CA LYS A 494 -24.86 -1.63 15.82
C LYS A 494 -23.73 -2.65 15.83
N LEU A 495 -23.86 -3.76 15.12
CA LEU A 495 -22.84 -4.81 15.02
C LEU A 495 -22.70 -5.28 13.58
N HIS A 496 -21.55 -5.00 12.97
CA HIS A 496 -21.17 -5.59 11.69
C HIS A 496 -20.17 -6.72 11.93
N LEU A 497 -20.42 -7.85 11.29
CA LEU A 497 -19.55 -9.02 11.32
C LEU A 497 -19.22 -9.44 9.88
N LYS A 498 -17.95 -9.69 9.61
CA LYS A 498 -17.47 -10.26 8.36
C LYS A 498 -16.56 -11.44 8.67
N ALA A 499 -16.76 -12.56 8.01
CA ALA A 499 -15.85 -13.70 8.07
C ALA A 499 -15.69 -14.29 6.67
N ALA A 500 -14.47 -14.67 6.32
CA ALA A 500 -14.15 -15.33 5.07
C ALA A 500 -13.13 -16.45 5.32
N TRP A 501 -13.27 -17.53 4.59
CA TRP A 501 -12.26 -18.56 4.40
C TRP A 501 -11.83 -18.52 2.94
N PHE A 502 -10.54 -18.67 2.68
CA PHE A 502 -9.97 -18.72 1.34
C PHE A 502 -8.97 -19.86 1.20
N HIS A 503 -8.79 -20.28 -0.04
CA HIS A 503 -7.80 -21.25 -0.48
C HIS A 503 -7.31 -20.85 -1.87
N ASP A 504 -6.02 -20.56 -1.96
CA ASP A 504 -5.34 -20.13 -3.18
C ASP A 504 -4.40 -21.24 -3.66
N ASP A 505 -4.67 -21.80 -4.86
CA ASP A 505 -3.73 -22.65 -5.58
C ASP A 505 -2.86 -21.76 -6.48
N ARG A 506 -1.57 -21.65 -6.19
CA ARG A 506 -0.61 -20.84 -6.93
C ARG A 506 0.22 -21.70 -7.87
N HIS A 507 0.22 -21.32 -9.13
CA HIS A 507 0.89 -22.06 -10.21
C HIS A 507 1.96 -21.18 -10.86
N GLU A 508 3.08 -21.81 -11.23
CA GLU A 508 4.21 -21.13 -11.85
C GLU A 508 4.67 -19.92 -11.03
N GLN A 509 4.73 -20.10 -9.71
CA GLN A 509 5.01 -19.03 -8.75
C GLN A 509 6.36 -18.37 -9.04
N GLN A 510 6.35 -17.06 -9.22
CA GLN A 510 7.53 -16.24 -9.43
C GLN A 510 8.27 -16.03 -8.10
N VAL A 511 9.36 -16.77 -7.90
CA VAL A 511 10.15 -16.73 -6.66
C VAL A 511 11.49 -16.06 -6.93
N LYS A 512 11.84 -15.09 -6.07
CA LYS A 512 13.15 -14.43 -6.09
C LYS A 512 14.18 -15.33 -5.42
N SER A 513 15.25 -15.62 -6.13
CA SER A 513 16.42 -16.38 -5.68
C SER A 513 17.71 -15.59 -5.90
N SER A 514 18.81 -16.01 -5.29
CA SER A 514 20.13 -15.42 -5.47
C SER A 514 21.20 -16.50 -5.67
N ILE A 515 22.15 -16.23 -6.54
CA ILE A 515 23.35 -17.04 -6.72
C ILE A 515 24.54 -16.26 -6.16
N GLY A 516 25.24 -16.83 -5.17
CA GLY A 516 26.50 -16.27 -4.65
C GLY A 516 27.68 -16.58 -5.59
N ARG A 517 28.42 -15.57 -6.02
CA ARG A 517 29.65 -15.70 -6.81
C ARG A 517 30.82 -15.02 -6.12
N ILE A 518 32.02 -15.55 -6.28
CA ILE A 518 33.24 -14.91 -5.76
C ILE A 518 33.83 -14.08 -6.89
N ARG A 519 33.95 -12.77 -6.66
CA ARG A 519 34.64 -11.85 -7.58
C ARG A 519 36.16 -12.09 -7.59
N ALA A 520 36.83 -11.59 -8.60
CA ALA A 520 38.28 -11.72 -8.72
C ALA A 520 39.07 -11.10 -7.56
N ASN A 521 38.50 -10.13 -6.85
CA ASN A 521 39.08 -9.50 -5.67
C ASN A 521 38.78 -10.28 -4.36
N GLY A 522 38.06 -11.42 -4.43
CA GLY A 522 37.69 -12.25 -3.28
C GLY A 522 36.40 -11.85 -2.59
N SER A 523 35.74 -10.75 -2.96
CA SER A 523 34.43 -10.38 -2.41
C SER A 523 33.32 -11.25 -3.01
N THR A 524 32.22 -11.43 -2.26
CA THR A 524 31.04 -12.14 -2.74
C THR A 524 30.14 -11.19 -3.52
N GLU A 525 29.64 -11.68 -4.67
CA GLU A 525 28.57 -11.05 -5.45
C GLU A 525 27.30 -11.89 -5.35
N PHE A 526 26.18 -11.25 -5.11
CA PHE A 526 24.88 -11.90 -5.17
C PHE A 526 24.19 -11.49 -6.47
N VAL A 527 23.91 -12.48 -7.31
CA VAL A 527 23.14 -12.29 -8.54
C VAL A 527 21.71 -12.72 -8.26
N ASP A 528 20.83 -11.74 -8.13
CA ASP A 528 19.41 -11.98 -7.92
C ASP A 528 18.72 -12.32 -9.24
N PHE A 529 17.81 -13.28 -9.20
CA PHE A 529 16.95 -13.62 -10.33
C PHE A 529 15.57 -14.09 -9.84
N ILE A 530 14.59 -13.99 -10.73
CA ILE A 530 13.23 -14.50 -10.54
C ILE A 530 13.05 -15.71 -11.49
N GLY A 531 12.40 -16.75 -11.03
CA GLY A 531 12.04 -17.91 -11.84
C GLY A 531 10.68 -18.45 -11.45
N ASN A 532 10.02 -19.15 -12.37
CA ASN A 532 8.81 -19.94 -12.10
C ASN A 532 9.23 -21.26 -11.44
N ALA A 533 9.68 -21.18 -10.20
CA ALA A 533 10.39 -22.26 -9.53
C ALA A 533 9.53 -23.01 -8.52
N ALA A 534 8.30 -22.57 -8.25
CA ALA A 534 7.50 -23.12 -7.18
C ALA A 534 6.02 -23.25 -7.54
N GLU A 535 5.40 -24.22 -6.92
CA GLU A 535 3.96 -24.33 -6.69
C GLU A 535 3.71 -24.02 -5.22
N GLY A 536 2.62 -23.38 -4.88
CA GLY A 536 2.32 -23.04 -3.49
C GLY A 536 0.84 -22.94 -3.22
N THR A 537 0.51 -23.15 -1.95
CA THR A 537 -0.86 -23.10 -1.45
C THR A 537 -0.93 -22.08 -0.30
N ASN A 538 -1.90 -21.17 -0.37
CA ASN A 538 -2.17 -20.21 0.70
C ASN A 538 -3.60 -20.43 1.21
N ASN A 539 -3.73 -20.85 2.48
CA ASN A 539 -5.01 -21.07 3.14
C ASN A 539 -5.20 -20.07 4.27
N GLY A 540 -6.41 -19.62 4.51
CA GLY A 540 -6.62 -18.75 5.65
C GLY A 540 -8.05 -18.48 6.01
N VAL A 541 -8.18 -17.80 7.15
CA VAL A 541 -9.44 -17.29 7.67
C VAL A 541 -9.27 -15.83 8.03
N GLU A 542 -10.23 -15.02 7.66
CA GLU A 542 -10.28 -13.59 7.96
C GLU A 542 -11.57 -13.31 8.72
N PHE A 543 -11.45 -12.55 9.79
CA PHE A 543 -12.59 -12.13 10.61
C PHE A 543 -12.47 -10.65 10.91
N GLU A 544 -13.58 -9.92 10.77
CA GLU A 544 -13.67 -8.51 11.14
C GLU A 544 -15.01 -8.25 11.86
N ALA A 545 -14.96 -7.42 12.90
CA ALA A 545 -16.11 -7.01 13.68
C ALA A 545 -16.03 -5.54 14.04
N VAL A 546 -17.12 -4.81 13.87
CA VAL A 546 -17.33 -3.45 14.39
C VAL A 546 -18.60 -3.48 15.22
N TRP A 547 -18.50 -3.09 16.49
CA TRP A 547 -19.61 -3.14 17.42
C TRP A 547 -19.74 -1.89 18.28
N TYR A 548 -20.91 -1.29 18.29
CA TYR A 548 -21.30 -0.21 19.21
C TYR A 548 -22.24 -0.71 20.29
N PRO A 549 -21.71 -1.28 21.41
CA PRO A 549 -22.56 -1.75 22.53
C PRO A 549 -23.30 -0.62 23.22
N SER A 550 -22.83 0.61 23.13
CA SER A 550 -23.50 1.82 23.62
C SER A 550 -23.16 2.99 22.70
N GLU A 551 -23.82 4.13 22.89
CA GLU A 551 -23.55 5.37 22.16
C GLU A 551 -22.14 5.91 22.41
N GLN A 552 -21.51 5.54 23.52
CA GLN A 552 -20.19 6.03 23.91
C GLN A 552 -19.06 5.07 23.52
N LEU A 553 -19.34 3.79 23.32
CA LEU A 553 -18.30 2.77 23.13
C LEU A 553 -18.42 2.12 21.76
N GLY A 554 -17.37 2.24 20.98
CA GLY A 554 -17.11 1.47 19.77
C GLY A 554 -16.01 0.43 20.01
N LEU A 555 -16.19 -0.77 19.49
CA LEU A 555 -15.20 -1.86 19.53
C LEU A 555 -14.94 -2.34 18.11
N THR A 556 -13.67 -2.44 17.75
CA THR A 556 -13.23 -3.00 16.46
C THR A 556 -12.29 -4.17 16.71
N ALA A 557 -12.49 -5.25 15.98
CA ALA A 557 -11.61 -6.41 16.01
C ALA A 557 -11.36 -6.90 14.59
N SER A 558 -10.12 -7.26 14.28
CA SER A 558 -9.78 -8.02 13.09
C SER A 558 -8.83 -9.16 13.44
N LEU A 559 -8.94 -10.27 12.71
CA LEU A 559 -8.08 -11.43 12.83
C LEU A 559 -7.86 -12.03 11.43
N GLY A 560 -6.62 -12.16 11.02
CA GLY A 560 -6.18 -12.96 9.90
C GLY A 560 -5.39 -14.16 10.40
N LEU A 561 -5.75 -15.35 9.94
CA LEU A 561 -4.96 -16.58 10.10
C LEU A 561 -4.51 -17.01 8.71
N LEU A 562 -3.25 -17.35 8.56
CA LEU A 562 -2.65 -17.68 7.29
C LEU A 562 -1.72 -18.90 7.40
N ASP A 563 -1.89 -19.84 6.50
CA ASP A 563 -0.98 -20.94 6.24
C ASP A 563 -0.58 -20.85 4.75
N ALA A 564 0.60 -20.32 4.48
CA ALA A 564 1.11 -20.06 3.14
C ALA A 564 2.40 -20.83 2.94
N THR A 565 2.32 -21.98 2.25
CA THR A 565 3.42 -22.94 2.11
C THR A 565 3.79 -23.18 0.64
N PHE A 566 5.03 -23.60 0.42
CA PHE A 566 5.45 -24.14 -0.86
C PHE A 566 5.06 -25.62 -0.94
N ASP A 567 4.28 -26.00 -1.96
CA ASP A 567 3.98 -27.42 -2.25
C ASP A 567 5.18 -28.08 -2.91
N SER A 568 5.87 -27.34 -3.77
CA SER A 568 7.09 -27.77 -4.46
C SER A 568 7.99 -26.57 -4.68
N PHE A 569 9.19 -26.61 -4.11
CA PHE A 569 10.20 -25.58 -4.34
C PHE A 569 11.61 -26.09 -4.07
N VAL A 570 12.48 -25.98 -5.07
CA VAL A 570 13.93 -26.23 -4.94
C VAL A 570 14.67 -24.94 -5.25
N ASN A 571 15.41 -24.43 -4.25
CA ASN A 571 16.13 -23.16 -4.41
C ASN A 571 17.42 -23.32 -5.26
N SER A 572 18.08 -22.19 -5.55
CA SER A 572 19.33 -22.15 -6.35
C SER A 572 20.50 -22.93 -5.72
N ALA A 573 20.45 -23.25 -4.42
CA ALA A 573 21.42 -24.08 -3.73
C ALA A 573 21.07 -25.59 -3.76
N ASN A 574 20.08 -25.99 -4.56
CA ASN A 574 19.53 -27.36 -4.63
C ASN A 574 18.96 -27.87 -3.29
N GLN A 575 18.48 -26.98 -2.45
CA GLN A 575 17.77 -27.35 -1.23
C GLN A 575 16.29 -27.47 -1.54
N ASP A 576 15.69 -28.59 -1.14
CA ASP A 576 14.24 -28.79 -1.20
C ASP A 576 13.58 -28.03 -0.03
N LEU A 577 12.77 -27.04 -0.37
CA LEU A 577 12.03 -26.20 0.57
C LEU A 577 10.52 -26.48 0.52
N SER A 578 10.11 -27.61 -0.07
CA SER A 578 8.70 -28.04 -0.07
C SER A 578 8.18 -28.21 1.36
N GLY A 579 6.97 -27.72 1.63
CA GLY A 579 6.36 -27.70 2.95
C GLY A 579 6.85 -26.57 3.87
N ARG A 580 7.73 -25.66 3.39
CA ARG A 580 8.17 -24.48 4.13
C ARG A 580 7.22 -23.31 3.90
N ASP A 581 7.02 -22.48 4.93
CA ASP A 581 6.25 -21.25 4.81
C ASP A 581 6.94 -20.26 3.87
N GLN A 582 6.11 -19.54 3.12
CA GLN A 582 6.53 -18.46 2.25
C GLN A 582 6.99 -17.24 3.07
N ALA A 583 7.90 -16.43 2.50
CA ALA A 583 8.43 -15.28 3.22
C ALA A 583 7.41 -14.14 3.33
N HIS A 584 7.49 -13.37 4.43
CA HIS A 584 6.57 -12.27 4.77
C HIS A 584 5.09 -12.69 4.85
N ALA A 585 4.83 -13.94 5.22
CA ALA A 585 3.51 -14.53 5.42
C ALA A 585 3.33 -14.92 6.90
N PRO A 586 3.06 -13.97 7.82
CA PRO A 586 2.88 -14.29 9.25
C PRO A 586 1.67 -15.20 9.47
N GLY A 587 1.80 -16.20 10.35
CA GLY A 587 0.76 -17.19 10.64
C GLY A 587 -0.50 -16.59 11.26
N TYR A 588 -0.38 -15.45 11.97
CA TYR A 588 -1.53 -14.65 12.37
C TYR A 588 -1.23 -13.15 12.36
N MET A 589 -2.30 -12.37 12.17
CA MET A 589 -2.35 -10.93 12.39
C MET A 589 -3.66 -10.60 13.11
N ALA A 590 -3.58 -9.86 14.21
CA ALA A 590 -4.75 -9.49 15.00
C ALA A 590 -4.73 -8.00 15.37
N HIS A 591 -5.89 -7.38 15.32
CA HIS A 591 -6.11 -6.01 15.77
C HIS A 591 -7.33 -5.93 16.66
N LEU A 592 -7.21 -5.20 17.75
CA LEU A 592 -8.31 -4.88 18.67
C LEU A 592 -8.28 -3.38 18.94
N ALA A 593 -9.40 -2.70 18.82
CA ALA A 593 -9.52 -1.30 19.19
C ALA A 593 -10.78 -1.05 20.02
N ALA A 594 -10.69 -0.06 20.90
CA ALA A 594 -11.80 0.45 21.68
C ALA A 594 -11.80 1.98 21.62
N ASP A 595 -12.90 2.55 21.14
CA ASP A 595 -13.15 3.98 21.02
C ASP A 595 -14.22 4.39 22.03
N TYR A 596 -13.88 5.26 22.97
CA TYR A 596 -14.78 5.72 24.00
C TYR A 596 -15.00 7.24 23.93
N ASN A 597 -16.25 7.64 23.70
CA ASN A 597 -16.65 9.03 23.55
C ASN A 597 -17.42 9.51 24.80
N LEU A 598 -16.93 10.58 25.43
CA LEU A 598 -17.56 11.18 26.61
C LEU A 598 -17.68 12.70 26.45
N GLY A 599 -18.81 13.17 25.95
CA GLY A 599 -19.02 14.57 25.62
C GLY A 599 -18.01 15.05 24.58
N ALA A 600 -17.17 16.02 24.92
CA ALA A 600 -16.14 16.55 24.05
C ALA A 600 -14.85 15.71 24.02
N TRP A 601 -14.73 14.67 24.83
CA TRP A 601 -13.57 13.80 24.90
C TRP A 601 -13.78 12.52 24.08
N SER A 602 -12.77 12.12 23.36
CA SER A 602 -12.68 10.83 22.67
C SER A 602 -11.35 10.15 23.02
N LEU A 603 -11.42 8.88 23.42
CA LEU A 603 -10.28 8.05 23.71
C LEU A 603 -10.33 6.83 22.79
N SER A 604 -9.29 6.65 21.98
CA SER A 604 -9.07 5.45 21.19
C SER A 604 -7.84 4.70 21.73
N VAL A 605 -7.96 3.40 21.95
CA VAL A 605 -6.86 2.50 22.34
C VAL A 605 -6.88 1.32 21.42
N SER A 606 -5.74 0.98 20.81
CA SER A 606 -5.63 -0.20 19.95
C SER A 606 -4.40 -1.04 20.26
N LEU A 607 -4.53 -2.33 20.00
CA LEU A 607 -3.48 -3.35 20.11
C LEU A 607 -3.39 -4.05 18.75
N ASP A 608 -2.22 -4.01 18.12
CA ASP A 608 -1.89 -4.76 16.93
C ASP A 608 -0.94 -5.91 17.33
N ALA A 609 -1.19 -7.14 16.90
CA ALA A 609 -0.34 -8.30 17.15
C ALA A 609 -0.03 -9.01 15.82
N LYS A 610 1.21 -9.45 15.65
CA LYS A 610 1.68 -10.14 14.46
C LYS A 610 2.61 -11.28 14.86
N ASP A 611 2.46 -12.41 14.16
CA ASP A 611 3.32 -13.59 14.30
C ASP A 611 4.68 -13.38 13.67
N ASP A 612 5.60 -14.30 13.95
CA ASP A 612 6.87 -14.37 13.24
C ASP A 612 6.67 -14.71 11.77
N PHE A 613 7.65 -14.34 10.95
CA PHE A 613 7.65 -14.64 9.51
C PHE A 613 9.08 -14.75 8.99
N TYR A 614 9.28 -15.57 7.96
CA TYR A 614 10.56 -15.65 7.25
C TYR A 614 10.85 -14.37 6.49
N PHE A 615 12.09 -13.87 6.56
CA PHE A 615 12.51 -12.70 5.81
C PHE A 615 12.77 -12.98 4.33
N SER A 616 13.01 -14.25 3.97
CA SER A 616 13.38 -14.63 2.60
C SER A 616 12.95 -16.07 2.32
N ASP A 617 12.74 -16.38 1.04
CA ASP A 617 12.53 -17.75 0.57
C ASP A 617 13.84 -18.54 0.43
N SER A 618 15.00 -17.91 0.63
CA SER A 618 16.32 -18.52 0.46
C SER A 618 17.02 -18.93 1.75
N HIS A 619 16.55 -18.49 2.94
CA HIS A 619 17.13 -18.84 4.24
C HIS A 619 16.08 -18.94 5.34
N ASN A 620 16.42 -19.55 6.47
CA ASN A 620 15.49 -19.88 7.57
C ASN A 620 15.52 -18.87 8.73
N ILE A 621 15.89 -17.63 8.48
CA ILE A 621 15.84 -16.57 9.49
C ILE A 621 14.47 -15.93 9.49
N GLN A 622 13.89 -15.80 10.68
CA GLN A 622 12.55 -15.23 10.92
C GLN A 622 12.64 -13.96 11.77
N SER A 623 11.59 -13.17 11.72
CA SER A 623 11.34 -12.12 12.70
C SER A 623 10.91 -12.73 14.03
N ASP A 624 10.95 -11.95 15.11
CA ASP A 624 10.21 -12.28 16.32
C ASP A 624 8.75 -11.82 16.19
N PRO A 625 7.78 -12.49 16.85
CA PRO A 625 6.41 -11.98 16.95
C PRO A 625 6.39 -10.72 17.82
N TYR A 626 5.39 -9.84 17.59
CA TYR A 626 5.33 -8.58 18.33
C TYR A 626 3.91 -8.08 18.54
N GLU A 627 3.74 -7.21 19.57
CA GLU A 627 2.50 -6.50 19.86
C GLU A 627 2.78 -5.00 20.01
N LEU A 628 1.94 -4.17 19.37
CA LEU A 628 2.03 -2.72 19.39
C LEU A 628 0.80 -2.12 20.05
N LEU A 629 0.98 -1.43 21.17
CA LEU A 629 -0.07 -0.68 21.86
C LEU A 629 -0.07 0.76 21.39
N ASN A 630 -1.23 1.24 20.91
CA ASN A 630 -1.41 2.61 20.44
C ASN A 630 -2.58 3.29 21.19
N MET A 631 -2.53 4.61 21.31
CA MET A 631 -3.56 5.40 21.98
C MET A 631 -3.71 6.78 21.32
N ASN A 632 -4.93 7.29 21.28
CA ASN A 632 -5.25 8.66 20.93
C ASN A 632 -6.28 9.21 21.90
N LEU A 633 -6.01 10.33 22.54
CA LEU A 633 -6.92 11.08 23.40
C LEU A 633 -7.17 12.45 22.79
N SER A 634 -8.41 12.70 22.40
CA SER A 634 -8.81 13.95 21.76
C SER A 634 -9.83 14.70 22.58
N TYR A 635 -9.76 16.03 22.51
CA TYR A 635 -10.79 16.96 22.98
C TYR A 635 -11.27 17.79 21.80
N SER A 636 -12.55 17.69 21.47
CA SER A 636 -13.17 18.41 20.35
C SER A 636 -14.15 19.46 20.84
N SER A 637 -14.07 20.66 20.25
CA SER A 637 -15.08 21.71 20.34
C SER A 637 -15.77 21.86 18.98
N GLU A 638 -16.71 22.80 18.86
CA GLU A 638 -17.38 23.08 17.59
C GLU A 638 -16.41 23.54 16.48
N GLN A 639 -15.27 24.12 16.83
CA GLN A 639 -14.36 24.76 15.88
C GLN A 639 -12.95 24.20 15.90
N TRP A 640 -12.58 23.38 16.88
CA TRP A 640 -11.23 22.85 16.96
C TRP A 640 -11.16 21.52 17.72
N THR A 641 -10.14 20.76 17.40
CA THR A 641 -9.81 19.50 18.08
C THR A 641 -8.34 19.52 18.51
N LEU A 642 -8.06 19.13 19.75
CA LEU A 642 -6.73 18.88 20.27
C LEU A 642 -6.57 17.40 20.58
N SER A 643 -5.55 16.75 20.02
CA SER A 643 -5.30 15.33 20.18
C SER A 643 -3.90 15.08 20.74
N PHE A 644 -3.81 14.15 21.70
CA PHE A 644 -2.56 13.56 22.19
C PHE A 644 -2.54 12.11 21.79
N TRP A 645 -1.52 11.69 21.05
CA TRP A 645 -1.46 10.36 20.52
C TRP A 645 -0.10 9.70 20.82
N GLY A 646 -0.10 8.38 20.80
CA GLY A 646 1.12 7.60 20.90
C GLY A 646 0.98 6.29 20.16
N ARG A 647 2.05 5.91 19.45
CA ARG A 647 2.20 4.63 18.76
C ARG A 647 3.31 3.84 19.42
N ASN A 648 3.20 2.51 19.38
CA ASN A 648 4.15 1.60 20.03
C ASN A 648 4.49 2.04 21.47
N LEU A 649 3.49 2.31 22.30
CA LEU A 649 3.66 2.86 23.66
C LEU A 649 4.52 1.98 24.57
N THR A 650 4.54 0.69 24.32
CA THR A 650 5.38 -0.30 25.02
C THR A 650 6.85 -0.23 24.61
N ASN A 651 7.16 0.51 23.55
CA ASN A 651 8.49 0.62 22.93
C ASN A 651 9.08 -0.75 22.56
N GLN A 652 8.26 -1.60 21.96
CA GLN A 652 8.66 -2.91 21.44
C GLN A 652 9.60 -2.72 20.24
N ASP A 653 10.76 -3.36 20.26
CA ASP A 653 11.59 -3.51 19.06
C ASP A 653 11.01 -4.64 18.21
N TYR A 654 10.81 -4.39 16.92
CA TYR A 654 10.32 -5.37 15.98
C TYR A 654 10.98 -5.15 14.61
N ALA A 655 11.18 -6.26 13.88
CA ALA A 655 11.81 -6.23 12.58
C ALA A 655 10.76 -6.16 11.46
N VAL A 656 10.99 -5.26 10.49
CA VAL A 656 10.15 -5.11 9.29
C VAL A 656 10.82 -5.68 8.04
N ARG A 657 12.14 -5.89 8.10
CA ARG A 657 12.96 -6.48 7.06
C ARG A 657 14.17 -7.16 7.67
N GLY A 658 14.71 -8.22 7.03
CA GLY A 658 15.94 -8.87 7.47
C GLY A 658 16.73 -9.47 6.32
N PHE A 659 18.05 -9.56 6.51
CA PHE A 659 19.00 -10.22 5.62
C PHE A 659 19.83 -11.24 6.38
N PHE A 660 20.26 -12.27 5.65
CA PHE A 660 21.22 -13.25 6.11
C PHE A 660 22.09 -13.70 4.94
N PHE A 661 23.40 -13.47 5.07
CA PHE A 661 24.35 -13.72 3.97
C PHE A 661 24.97 -15.13 4.01
N GLY A 662 24.34 -16.08 4.71
CA GLY A 662 24.79 -17.46 4.78
C GLY A 662 26.01 -17.65 5.71
N GLU A 663 27.08 -18.24 5.17
CA GLU A 663 28.30 -18.57 5.96
C GLU A 663 29.17 -17.33 6.27
N PHE A 664 28.87 -16.17 5.68
CA PHE A 664 29.61 -14.94 5.86
C PHE A 664 28.73 -13.84 6.45
N GLY A 665 29.13 -13.32 7.61
CA GLY A 665 28.56 -12.09 8.17
C GLY A 665 29.12 -10.85 7.47
N ASN A 666 28.55 -9.67 7.75
CA ASN A 666 29.06 -8.40 7.21
C ASN A 666 29.98 -7.66 8.20
N ASP A 667 30.06 -8.10 9.48
CA ASP A 667 30.85 -7.42 10.51
C ASP A 667 32.29 -7.94 10.59
N PRO A 668 33.30 -7.18 10.11
CA PRO A 668 34.70 -7.57 10.19
C PRO A 668 35.22 -7.58 11.61
N ARG A 669 34.62 -6.84 12.55
CA ARG A 669 35.02 -6.81 13.98
C ARG A 669 34.72 -8.15 14.66
N LYS A 670 33.74 -8.90 14.16
CA LYS A 670 33.36 -10.26 14.58
C LYS A 670 33.99 -11.34 13.70
N GLY A 671 34.94 -10.98 12.83
CA GLY A 671 35.60 -11.90 11.92
C GLY A 671 34.64 -12.46 10.86
N TYR A 672 33.65 -11.68 10.47
CA TYR A 672 32.58 -12.07 9.52
C TYR A 672 31.79 -13.29 9.96
N ALA A 673 31.59 -13.45 11.28
CA ALA A 673 30.73 -14.52 11.78
C ALA A 673 29.32 -14.42 11.23
N PRO A 674 28.68 -15.55 10.84
CA PRO A 674 27.31 -15.55 10.35
C PRO A 674 26.34 -14.99 11.38
N GLU A 675 25.60 -13.97 11.01
CA GLU A 675 24.55 -13.37 11.83
C GLU A 675 23.47 -12.74 10.96
N PRO A 676 22.20 -12.67 11.40
CA PRO A 676 21.17 -11.93 10.71
C PRO A 676 21.32 -10.43 10.95
N TYR A 677 20.88 -9.64 9.97
CA TYR A 677 20.80 -8.19 10.08
C TYR A 677 19.36 -7.75 9.82
N VAL A 678 18.84 -6.82 10.64
CA VAL A 678 17.44 -6.42 10.59
C VAL A 678 17.29 -4.91 10.51
N GLN A 679 16.25 -4.49 9.79
CA GLN A 679 15.69 -3.14 9.87
C GLN A 679 14.58 -3.16 10.92
N PHE A 680 14.69 -2.29 11.91
CA PHE A 680 13.64 -2.13 12.92
C PHE A 680 12.54 -1.21 12.43
N GLY A 681 11.31 -1.54 12.81
CA GLY A 681 10.17 -0.67 12.66
C GLY A 681 10.20 0.53 13.62
N GLU A 682 9.14 1.34 13.56
CA GLU A 682 9.02 2.57 14.34
C GLU A 682 9.09 2.28 15.85
N PRO A 683 9.98 2.95 16.61
CA PRO A 683 9.99 2.86 18.07
C PRO A 683 8.78 3.59 18.65
N ARG A 684 8.69 3.71 19.99
CA ARG A 684 7.64 4.53 20.60
C ARG A 684 7.68 5.95 20.06
N MET A 685 6.51 6.39 19.53
CA MET A 685 6.26 7.77 19.12
C MET A 685 5.17 8.37 19.99
N VAL A 686 5.36 9.60 20.45
CA VAL A 686 4.34 10.37 21.16
C VAL A 686 4.23 11.75 20.52
N GLY A 687 3.01 12.21 20.30
CA GLY A 687 2.76 13.46 19.61
C GLY A 687 1.49 14.17 20.07
N VAL A 688 1.37 15.40 19.58
CA VAL A 688 0.19 16.26 19.77
C VAL A 688 -0.20 16.85 18.42
N SER A 689 -1.49 16.95 18.16
CA SER A 689 -2.02 17.66 17.01
C SER A 689 -3.15 18.59 17.40
N TYR A 690 -3.22 19.73 16.71
CA TYR A 690 -4.28 20.73 16.85
C TYR A 690 -4.89 21.00 15.48
N GLU A 691 -6.19 20.83 15.36
CA GLU A 691 -6.94 21.08 14.13
C GLU A 691 -8.00 22.14 14.39
N VAL A 692 -8.10 23.13 13.51
CA VAL A 692 -9.17 24.15 13.51
C VAL A 692 -9.98 24.02 12.23
N GLN A 693 -11.30 24.13 12.38
CA GLN A 693 -12.28 24.11 11.28
C GLN A 693 -12.95 25.48 11.17
N LEU A 694 -13.13 25.99 9.94
CA LEU A 694 -13.64 27.34 9.62
C LEU A 694 -14.87 27.25 8.73
#